data_ce988d6490301b8983dc7cb6d5af0b61
#
_entry.id   ce988d6490301b8983dc7cb6d5af0b61
#
_cell.length_a   1.000
_cell.length_b   1.000
_cell.length_c   1.000
_cell.angle_alpha   90.00
_cell.angle_beta   90.00
_cell.angle_gamma   90.00
#
_symmetry.space_group_name_H-M   'P 1'
#
loop_
_entity.id
_entity.type
_entity.pdbx_description
1 polymer ?
#
loop_
_entity_poly.entity_id
_entity_poly.type
_entity_poly.pdbx_seq_one_letter_code
_entity_poly.pdbx_strand_id
1 'polypeptide(L)'
;MKKILSIMLIATIVTSVLTGCVNDKDIPSKEVYSHIVNLDFNFNVDPETFAFEVESNGVTERVSEPLADMEVSNLKDDENIISWTYLEQGIDVAIEKKDKYVDVTIKSSKDEENLFSWPSVKGDGYMLPLNQGKYIPSNDSIWRSYLNEKKMKVIEAFSMQFFAVDKSEYSVVYIIKNPYNNEITFNTENDIEFTFNHEFPTINEQKEYGFRIYVTEKNPVDIAKTYKNYLIEQGDFKSLADKAEENSNIEKLYGAPHAYFWDRTVISEGNIEWAILRDAIPEKLKLWIQGLLTTKVEDGSELSLAFEDLNSVDYVDKYTKNRIINSLSAVMQLKEFYNPEIFTESNKEIQRLLNRGIENLNPVELIDLNKRLLKSVLGNAVDPIEQWADANTVEVIKDMKDSGLENMWIGLDDWQEGFIKPELVTEAEDMGYLIGTYDSYHSIHEPGKEKWETAKYKDTSLYENATVTNKDGNKIEGFQGEGRKLNPTLAMPSVKERVTSILNTGLAFNSWFLDTDGTGEIYDDYTPEHVTTEEEDIHARIKRMEYLQKEWNMVVGTEGGNDFANKNVAFAHGIETPSFSWMDKDMSKNKESDYYVGRYYSSTGGVPELFSKQIPLKNKYKKLFLDSNYTIPLYKLVYNDSVITTYWWGWGTLKIEDEISNRMLYEVLYNVPPLYHIDKHEWEKHKETIVRHSKVWSNFSKKAITEEMTGFKIISDDRLVQMTEFGEALSVVANFSEDEFNFQGETIPGKSLLIIDGNSNTIYTPKK
;
A
#
# COMPACT_ATOMS: atom_id res chain seq x y z
N MET A 1 6.40 9.77 -60.06
CA MET A 1 5.55 9.38 -61.19
C MET A 1 4.75 8.17 -60.77
N LYS A 2 3.45 8.36 -60.78
CA LYS A 2 2.37 7.43 -61.09
C LYS A 2 2.33 6.12 -60.26
N LYS A 3 1.34 6.01 -59.37
CA LYS A 3 -0.11 5.67 -59.60
C LYS A 3 -0.29 4.16 -59.64
N ILE A 4 -1.12 3.60 -58.87
CA ILE A 4 -2.59 3.47 -58.75
C ILE A 4 -2.92 1.99 -58.61
N LEU A 5 -3.67 1.68 -57.58
CA LEU A 5 -5.06 1.15 -57.49
C LEU A 5 -5.30 -0.30 -57.96
N SER A 6 -5.91 -1.00 -57.16
CA SER A 6 -7.34 -1.46 -57.12
C SER A 6 -7.43 -2.98 -56.95
N ILE A 7 -8.12 -3.43 -55.91
CA ILE A 7 -9.54 -3.79 -55.79
C ILE A 7 -9.95 -5.15 -56.36
N MET A 8 -10.69 -5.87 -55.51
CA MET A 8 -11.72 -6.90 -55.75
C MET A 8 -11.23 -8.34 -56.02
N LEU A 9 -11.71 -9.24 -55.34
CA LEU A 9 -13.02 -9.84 -54.89
C LEU A 9 -13.24 -11.23 -55.51
N ILE A 10 -13.91 -12.06 -54.75
CA ILE A 10 -14.72 -13.23 -55.17
C ILE A 10 -13.94 -14.58 -55.18
N ALA A 11 -14.17 -15.39 -54.27
CA ALA A 11 -15.26 -16.28 -53.87
C ALA A 11 -15.21 -17.68 -54.52
N THR A 12 -15.34 -18.63 -53.63
CA THR A 12 -16.05 -19.92 -53.69
C THR A 12 -15.51 -21.07 -54.55
N ILE A 13 -15.41 -22.19 -53.93
CA ILE A 13 -16.19 -23.44 -54.03
C ILE A 13 -15.32 -24.66 -53.70
N VAL A 14 -15.60 -25.25 -52.55
CA VAL A 14 -16.08 -26.60 -52.22
C VAL A 14 -15.52 -27.78 -53.05
N THR A 15 -14.89 -28.70 -52.38
CA THR A 15 -15.39 -30.09 -52.30
C THR A 15 -14.65 -30.93 -51.24
N SER A 16 -15.48 -31.46 -50.40
CA SER A 16 -15.41 -32.60 -49.50
C SER A 16 -14.55 -33.79 -49.94
N VAL A 17 -13.93 -34.48 -48.97
CA VAL A 17 -14.15 -35.92 -48.73
C VAL A 17 -13.79 -36.26 -47.25
N LEU A 18 -14.72 -36.93 -46.64
CA LEU A 18 -14.83 -37.63 -45.37
C LEU A 18 -13.61 -38.47 -44.99
N THR A 19 -13.23 -38.53 -43.71
CA THR A 19 -13.56 -39.63 -42.77
C THR A 19 -12.83 -39.45 -41.44
N GLY A 20 -13.56 -39.68 -40.34
CA GLY A 20 -12.94 -39.92 -39.04
C GLY A 20 -13.73 -39.31 -37.88
N CYS A 21 -14.74 -40.02 -37.40
CA CYS A 21 -15.46 -39.69 -36.18
C CYS A 21 -14.53 -39.70 -34.96
N VAL A 22 -14.45 -38.58 -34.22
CA VAL A 22 -14.23 -38.56 -32.78
C VAL A 22 -15.26 -37.62 -32.19
N ASN A 23 -16.05 -38.12 -31.27
CA ASN A 23 -17.10 -37.41 -30.55
C ASN A 23 -16.56 -36.17 -29.87
N ASP A 24 -16.79 -34.99 -30.42
CA ASP A 24 -16.82 -33.75 -29.63
C ASP A 24 -18.15 -33.74 -28.90
N LYS A 25 -18.06 -33.88 -27.58
CA LYS A 25 -19.14 -33.53 -26.68
C LYS A 25 -19.39 -32.03 -26.85
N ASP A 26 -20.58 -31.68 -27.27
CA ASP A 26 -21.12 -30.33 -27.21
C ASP A 26 -20.80 -29.71 -25.85
N ILE A 27 -19.86 -28.77 -25.83
CA ILE A 27 -19.73 -27.81 -24.74
C ILE A 27 -20.89 -26.85 -24.97
N PRO A 28 -21.87 -26.77 -24.04
CA PRO A 28 -22.93 -25.79 -24.18
C PRO A 28 -22.27 -24.40 -24.21
N SER A 29 -22.59 -23.62 -25.23
CA SER A 29 -22.29 -22.20 -25.25
C SER A 29 -22.79 -21.61 -23.93
N LYS A 30 -21.88 -21.10 -23.08
CA LYS A 30 -22.19 -20.45 -21.84
C LYS A 30 -23.17 -19.31 -22.14
N GLU A 31 -24.44 -19.46 -21.80
CA GLU A 31 -25.32 -18.32 -21.65
C GLU A 31 -24.73 -17.48 -20.54
N VAL A 32 -24.08 -16.39 -20.92
CA VAL A 32 -23.69 -15.32 -19.98
C VAL A 32 -25.03 -14.74 -19.54
N TYR A 33 -25.53 -15.22 -18.39
CA TYR A 33 -26.59 -14.51 -17.68
C TYR A 33 -26.00 -13.15 -17.31
N SER A 34 -26.32 -12.13 -18.09
CA SER A 34 -26.03 -10.76 -17.74
C SER A 34 -26.88 -10.44 -16.51
N HIS A 35 -26.26 -10.57 -15.31
CA HIS A 35 -26.87 -10.07 -14.10
C HIS A 35 -27.12 -8.58 -14.28
N ILE A 36 -28.37 -8.15 -14.17
CA ILE A 36 -28.72 -6.73 -14.26
C ILE A 36 -28.26 -6.08 -12.96
N VAL A 37 -27.12 -5.39 -13.02
CA VAL A 37 -26.49 -4.74 -11.88
C VAL A 37 -27.21 -3.43 -11.54
N ASN A 38 -27.68 -2.68 -12.58
CA ASN A 38 -28.27 -1.37 -12.40
C ASN A 38 -29.77 -1.42 -12.70
N LEU A 39 -30.56 -0.89 -11.77
CA LEU A 39 -32.01 -0.77 -11.90
C LEU A 39 -32.38 0.36 -12.84
N ASP A 40 -33.55 0.26 -13.49
CA ASP A 40 -34.15 1.36 -14.24
C ASP A 40 -34.77 2.37 -13.26
N PHE A 41 -34.61 3.65 -13.57
CA PHE A 41 -35.14 4.72 -12.76
C PHE A 41 -35.49 5.97 -13.58
N ASN A 42 -36.38 6.78 -13.03
CA ASN A 42 -36.61 8.15 -13.45
C ASN A 42 -36.00 9.12 -12.43
N PHE A 43 -35.78 10.36 -12.84
CA PHE A 43 -35.33 11.40 -11.92
C PHE A 43 -36.16 12.67 -12.07
N ASN A 44 -36.14 13.47 -11.01
CA ASN A 44 -36.69 14.81 -10.98
C ASN A 44 -35.67 15.74 -10.28
N VAL A 45 -35.55 16.96 -10.78
CA VAL A 45 -34.66 17.96 -10.18
C VAL A 45 -35.41 19.26 -10.04
N ASP A 46 -35.24 19.94 -8.90
CA ASP A 46 -35.66 21.32 -8.68
C ASP A 46 -34.45 22.25 -8.94
N PRO A 47 -34.48 23.05 -10.04
CA PRO A 47 -33.35 23.93 -10.35
C PRO A 47 -33.16 25.07 -9.33
N GLU A 48 -34.16 25.51 -8.58
CA GLU A 48 -34.04 26.62 -7.60
C GLU A 48 -33.23 26.15 -6.37
N THR A 49 -33.41 24.90 -5.93
CA THR A 49 -32.78 24.35 -4.74
C THR A 49 -31.73 23.25 -5.03
N PHE A 50 -31.60 22.84 -6.28
CA PHE A 50 -30.84 21.68 -6.70
C PHE A 50 -31.16 20.40 -5.92
N ALA A 51 -32.39 20.31 -5.39
CA ALA A 51 -32.90 19.06 -4.84
C ALA A 51 -33.04 18.02 -5.97
N PHE A 52 -32.60 16.81 -5.72
CA PHE A 52 -32.58 15.74 -6.72
C PHE A 52 -33.30 14.50 -6.18
N GLU A 53 -34.29 14.02 -6.93
CA GLU A 53 -35.08 12.83 -6.59
C GLU A 53 -34.95 11.76 -7.66
N VAL A 54 -35.04 10.51 -7.21
CA VAL A 54 -35.01 9.32 -8.08
C VAL A 54 -36.23 8.47 -7.77
N GLU A 55 -36.89 7.99 -8.81
CA GLU A 55 -37.97 7.00 -8.73
C GLU A 55 -37.54 5.69 -9.35
N SER A 56 -37.48 4.62 -8.56
CA SER A 56 -37.23 3.26 -9.01
C SER A 56 -38.15 2.27 -8.29
N ASN A 57 -38.62 1.25 -8.99
CA ASN A 57 -39.57 0.27 -8.46
C ASN A 57 -40.84 0.86 -7.86
N GLY A 58 -41.28 2.06 -8.33
CA GLY A 58 -42.44 2.78 -7.84
C GLY A 58 -42.23 3.49 -6.49
N VAL A 59 -41.01 3.62 -6.02
CA VAL A 59 -40.60 4.36 -4.81
C VAL A 59 -39.78 5.57 -5.22
N THR A 60 -40.19 6.76 -4.78
CA THR A 60 -39.45 8.01 -4.99
C THR A 60 -38.67 8.36 -3.74
N GLU A 61 -37.37 8.56 -3.88
CA GLU A 61 -36.46 8.95 -2.81
C GLU A 61 -35.68 10.21 -3.17
N ARG A 62 -35.48 11.06 -2.19
CA ARG A 62 -34.59 12.21 -2.35
C ARG A 62 -33.14 11.75 -2.23
N VAL A 63 -32.35 11.99 -3.25
CA VAL A 63 -30.95 11.56 -3.33
C VAL A 63 -29.96 12.71 -3.12
N SER A 64 -30.39 13.97 -3.33
CA SER A 64 -29.71 15.15 -2.79
C SER A 64 -30.73 16.06 -2.12
N GLU A 65 -30.45 16.45 -0.88
CA GLU A 65 -31.27 17.40 -0.11
C GLU A 65 -31.22 18.80 -0.76
N PRO A 66 -32.28 19.63 -0.60
CA PRO A 66 -32.29 20.97 -1.15
C PRO A 66 -31.19 21.84 -0.56
N LEU A 67 -30.53 22.59 -1.42
CA LEU A 67 -29.68 23.72 -1.02
C LEU A 67 -30.59 24.96 -0.71
N ALA A 68 -29.98 26.06 -0.28
CA ALA A 68 -30.69 27.33 -0.20
C ALA A 68 -31.17 27.75 -1.60
N ASP A 69 -32.33 28.47 -1.65
CA ASP A 69 -32.88 28.97 -2.91
C ASP A 69 -31.86 29.82 -3.68
N MET A 70 -31.69 29.53 -4.95
CA MET A 70 -30.78 30.23 -5.86
C MET A 70 -31.53 30.74 -7.09
N GLU A 71 -31.14 31.92 -7.57
CA GLU A 71 -31.73 32.51 -8.79
C GLU A 71 -31.25 31.71 -10.02
N VAL A 72 -32.22 31.11 -10.73
CA VAL A 72 -32.01 30.32 -11.92
C VAL A 72 -32.10 31.17 -13.18
N SER A 73 -31.14 31.04 -14.05
CA SER A 73 -31.11 31.64 -15.38
C SER A 73 -30.76 30.64 -16.45
N ASN A 74 -31.03 30.96 -17.71
CA ASN A 74 -30.72 30.11 -18.87
C ASN A 74 -31.27 28.68 -18.78
N LEU A 75 -32.38 28.48 -18.06
CA LEU A 75 -33.01 27.18 -17.91
C LEU A 75 -33.39 26.60 -19.29
N LYS A 76 -32.91 25.39 -19.56
CA LYS A 76 -33.32 24.57 -20.71
C LYS A 76 -33.76 23.22 -20.15
N ASP A 77 -34.87 22.74 -20.64
CA ASP A 77 -35.46 21.46 -20.27
C ASP A 77 -35.86 20.74 -21.58
N ASP A 78 -34.96 19.93 -22.06
CA ASP A 78 -35.17 19.08 -23.25
C ASP A 78 -35.34 17.62 -22.75
N GLU A 79 -35.93 16.77 -23.59
CA GLU A 79 -36.33 15.40 -23.23
C GLU A 79 -35.28 14.58 -22.44
N ASN A 80 -34.00 14.80 -22.71
CA ASN A 80 -32.90 14.06 -22.06
C ASN A 80 -31.88 14.96 -21.33
N ILE A 81 -31.97 16.29 -21.47
CA ILE A 81 -30.98 17.22 -20.92
C ILE A 81 -31.68 18.37 -20.23
N ILE A 82 -31.37 18.56 -18.96
CA ILE A 82 -31.78 19.73 -18.20
C ILE A 82 -30.51 20.52 -17.86
N SER A 83 -30.55 21.86 -18.13
CA SER A 83 -29.40 22.70 -17.78
C SER A 83 -29.83 24.09 -17.35
N TRP A 84 -29.04 24.72 -16.51
CA TRP A 84 -29.27 26.07 -16.00
C TRP A 84 -27.99 26.72 -15.50
N THR A 85 -28.08 28.02 -15.16
CA THR A 85 -26.99 28.82 -14.63
C THR A 85 -27.41 29.48 -13.32
N TYR A 86 -26.59 29.40 -12.30
CA TYR A 86 -26.66 30.22 -11.08
C TYR A 86 -25.71 31.42 -11.25
N LEU A 87 -26.27 32.58 -11.63
CA LEU A 87 -25.46 33.75 -12.01
C LEU A 87 -24.61 34.29 -10.85
N GLU A 88 -25.17 34.38 -9.65
CA GLU A 88 -24.47 34.89 -8.47
C GLU A 88 -23.28 33.97 -8.08
N GLN A 89 -23.53 32.67 -8.09
CA GLN A 89 -22.49 31.65 -7.78
C GLN A 89 -21.50 31.48 -8.92
N GLY A 90 -21.85 31.88 -10.15
CA GLY A 90 -21.05 31.62 -11.36
C GLY A 90 -20.94 30.14 -11.68
N ILE A 91 -22.06 29.41 -11.56
CA ILE A 91 -22.12 27.97 -11.74
C ILE A 91 -23.09 27.60 -12.86
N ASP A 92 -22.61 26.80 -13.80
CA ASP A 92 -23.43 26.17 -14.83
C ASP A 92 -23.65 24.71 -14.43
N VAL A 93 -24.89 24.24 -14.50
CA VAL A 93 -25.27 22.84 -14.24
C VAL A 93 -25.84 22.23 -15.51
N ALA A 94 -25.45 21.00 -15.81
CA ALA A 94 -26.06 20.18 -16.85
C ALA A 94 -26.30 18.77 -16.34
N ILE A 95 -27.49 18.24 -16.57
CA ILE A 95 -27.91 16.89 -16.19
C ILE A 95 -28.37 16.18 -17.46
N GLU A 96 -27.77 15.06 -17.79
CA GLU A 96 -28.10 14.27 -18.98
C GLU A 96 -28.51 12.85 -18.58
N LYS A 97 -29.74 12.45 -18.97
CA LYS A 97 -30.21 11.07 -18.80
C LYS A 97 -29.56 10.17 -19.85
N LYS A 98 -28.90 9.15 -19.39
CA LYS A 98 -28.38 8.03 -20.18
C LYS A 98 -29.22 6.77 -19.95
N ASP A 99 -28.89 5.68 -20.63
CA ASP A 99 -29.65 4.42 -20.51
C ASP A 99 -29.77 3.92 -19.05
N LYS A 100 -28.66 3.84 -18.34
CA LYS A 100 -28.58 3.26 -16.99
C LYS A 100 -28.14 4.22 -15.89
N TYR A 101 -27.85 5.47 -16.21
CA TYR A 101 -27.37 6.47 -15.25
C TYR A 101 -27.78 7.89 -15.65
N VAL A 102 -27.63 8.78 -14.72
CA VAL A 102 -27.70 10.23 -14.98
C VAL A 102 -26.29 10.80 -14.86
N ASP A 103 -25.88 11.55 -15.87
CA ASP A 103 -24.62 12.30 -15.88
C ASP A 103 -24.86 13.72 -15.39
N VAL A 104 -24.27 14.10 -14.27
CA VAL A 104 -24.34 15.45 -13.70
C VAL A 104 -23.00 16.13 -13.89
N THR A 105 -23.02 17.31 -14.49
CA THR A 105 -21.84 18.15 -14.71
C THR A 105 -22.08 19.51 -14.07
N ILE A 106 -21.14 19.97 -13.27
CA ILE A 106 -21.16 21.26 -12.55
C ILE A 106 -19.87 22.01 -12.92
N LYS A 107 -20.03 23.22 -13.47
CA LYS A 107 -18.91 23.98 -14.01
C LYS A 107 -18.89 25.40 -13.47
N SER A 108 -17.72 25.87 -13.04
CA SER A 108 -17.54 27.27 -12.68
C SER A 108 -17.23 28.13 -13.91
N SER A 109 -17.92 29.24 -14.04
CA SER A 109 -17.65 30.27 -15.05
C SER A 109 -16.73 31.40 -14.54
N LYS A 110 -16.26 31.31 -13.26
CA LYS A 110 -15.36 32.27 -12.64
C LYS A 110 -13.90 31.90 -12.89
N ASP A 111 -13.09 32.89 -13.21
CA ASP A 111 -11.63 32.75 -13.30
C ASP A 111 -10.96 32.73 -11.91
N GLU A 112 -11.57 33.40 -10.93
CA GLU A 112 -11.14 33.40 -9.53
C GLU A 112 -11.51 32.11 -8.81
N GLU A 113 -10.95 31.89 -7.61
CA GLU A 113 -11.29 30.78 -6.74
C GLU A 113 -12.81 30.74 -6.49
N ASN A 114 -13.42 29.59 -6.63
CA ASN A 114 -14.82 29.36 -6.38
C ASN A 114 -15.04 28.06 -5.63
N LEU A 115 -16.16 27.96 -4.93
CA LEU A 115 -16.56 26.76 -4.18
C LEU A 115 -18.02 26.47 -4.50
N PHE A 116 -18.34 25.19 -4.74
CA PHE A 116 -19.72 24.75 -4.83
C PHE A 116 -19.93 23.43 -4.09
N SER A 117 -21.07 23.36 -3.38
CA SER A 117 -21.38 22.22 -2.51
C SER A 117 -22.60 21.49 -3.02
N TRP A 118 -22.39 20.32 -3.62
CA TRP A 118 -23.43 19.40 -4.08
C TRP A 118 -22.80 18.03 -4.41
N PRO A 119 -23.45 16.88 -4.09
CA PRO A 119 -24.75 16.72 -3.43
C PRO A 119 -24.67 16.86 -1.90
N SER A 120 -25.84 17.12 -1.28
CA SER A 120 -26.07 16.96 0.15
C SER A 120 -26.85 15.65 0.37
N VAL A 121 -26.25 14.72 1.10
CA VAL A 121 -26.64 13.30 1.07
C VAL A 121 -27.14 12.83 2.41
N LYS A 122 -28.33 12.20 2.42
CA LYS A 122 -28.97 11.58 3.57
C LYS A 122 -29.51 10.19 3.18
N GLY A 123 -29.36 9.19 4.05
CA GLY A 123 -29.87 7.84 3.81
C GLY A 123 -29.94 6.99 5.08
N ASP A 124 -30.36 5.74 4.94
CA ASP A 124 -30.41 4.77 6.02
C ASP A 124 -29.02 4.25 6.40
N GLY A 125 -28.13 4.22 5.43
CA GLY A 125 -26.73 3.81 5.59
C GLY A 125 -25.87 4.21 4.41
N TYR A 126 -24.57 4.10 4.57
CA TYR A 126 -23.57 4.51 3.58
C TYR A 126 -22.58 3.40 3.32
N MET A 127 -22.28 3.13 2.07
CA MET A 127 -21.17 2.29 1.66
C MET A 127 -20.06 3.20 1.13
N LEU A 128 -19.05 3.40 1.97
CA LEU A 128 -17.93 4.30 1.67
C LEU A 128 -16.65 3.49 1.45
N PRO A 129 -15.86 3.77 0.41
CA PRO A 129 -14.58 3.13 0.17
C PRO A 129 -13.48 3.68 1.08
N LEU A 130 -13.78 3.77 2.38
CA LEU A 130 -12.81 4.04 3.43
C LEU A 130 -11.93 2.81 3.60
N ASN A 131 -10.66 2.91 3.20
CA ASN A 131 -9.73 1.79 3.14
C ASN A 131 -10.28 0.67 2.23
N GLN A 132 -10.52 -0.54 2.75
CA GLN A 132 -11.12 -1.63 2.00
C GLN A 132 -12.61 -1.43 1.68
N GLY A 133 -13.32 -0.69 2.51
CA GLY A 133 -14.74 -0.42 2.40
C GLY A 133 -15.47 -0.56 3.74
N LYS A 134 -16.41 0.35 3.98
CA LYS A 134 -17.22 0.37 5.21
C LYS A 134 -18.70 0.54 4.88
N TYR A 135 -19.53 -0.25 5.56
CA TYR A 135 -20.95 -0.01 5.67
C TYR A 135 -21.23 0.73 6.98
N ILE A 136 -21.80 1.92 6.90
CA ILE A 136 -22.01 2.81 8.03
C ILE A 136 -23.51 3.09 8.15
N PRO A 137 -24.24 2.49 9.12
CA PRO A 137 -25.61 2.87 9.41
C PRO A 137 -25.70 4.34 9.84
N SER A 138 -26.66 5.10 9.32
CA SER A 138 -26.76 6.53 9.57
C SER A 138 -26.91 6.89 11.05
N ASN A 139 -27.54 6.02 11.83
CA ASN A 139 -27.82 6.23 13.25
C ASN A 139 -26.74 5.64 14.19
N ASP A 140 -25.63 5.07 13.66
CA ASP A 140 -24.60 4.45 14.50
C ASP A 140 -23.85 5.46 15.36
N SER A 141 -23.89 5.28 16.67
CA SER A 141 -23.36 6.24 17.65
C SER A 141 -21.82 6.36 17.61
N ILE A 142 -21.12 5.28 17.24
CA ILE A 142 -19.64 5.25 17.18
C ILE A 142 -19.16 5.99 15.95
N TRP A 143 -19.78 5.71 14.81
CA TRP A 143 -19.49 6.41 13.58
C TRP A 143 -19.89 7.87 13.63
N ARG A 144 -21.05 8.20 14.23
CA ARG A 144 -21.45 9.60 14.49
C ARG A 144 -20.39 10.34 15.30
N SER A 145 -19.91 9.73 16.40
CA SER A 145 -18.84 10.33 17.23
C SER A 145 -17.51 10.44 16.48
N TYR A 146 -17.19 9.48 15.61
CA TYR A 146 -15.96 9.50 14.85
C TYR A 146 -15.95 10.51 13.72
N LEU A 147 -17.09 10.71 13.05
CA LEU A 147 -17.24 11.61 11.92
C LEU A 147 -17.59 13.06 12.34
N ASN A 148 -17.96 13.26 13.60
CA ASN A 148 -18.32 14.60 14.09
C ASN A 148 -17.20 15.61 13.82
N GLU A 149 -17.55 16.74 13.20
CA GLU A 149 -16.64 17.84 12.82
C GLU A 149 -15.48 17.42 11.89
N LYS A 150 -15.50 16.22 11.34
CA LYS A 150 -14.49 15.81 10.36
C LYS A 150 -14.75 16.42 9.00
N LYS A 151 -13.66 16.79 8.36
CA LYS A 151 -13.54 17.10 6.96
C LYS A 151 -12.61 16.08 6.34
N MET A 152 -13.02 15.50 5.23
CA MET A 152 -12.25 14.48 4.55
C MET A 152 -11.95 14.92 3.12
N LYS A 153 -10.69 15.11 2.79
CA LYS A 153 -10.24 15.21 1.39
C LYS A 153 -10.54 13.88 0.72
N VAL A 154 -11.40 13.88 -0.30
CA VAL A 154 -11.99 12.65 -0.84
C VAL A 154 -10.93 11.70 -1.39
N ILE A 155 -10.03 12.20 -2.22
CA ILE A 155 -8.98 11.38 -2.85
C ILE A 155 -7.99 10.77 -1.84
N GLU A 156 -7.83 11.36 -0.66
CA GLU A 156 -7.00 10.83 0.41
C GLU A 156 -7.74 9.81 1.27
N ALA A 157 -9.02 10.10 1.60
CA ALA A 157 -9.83 9.27 2.48
C ALA A 157 -10.43 8.04 1.78
N PHE A 158 -10.76 8.17 0.51
CA PHE A 158 -11.39 7.12 -0.29
C PHE A 158 -10.34 6.39 -1.15
N SER A 159 -10.32 5.08 -1.04
CA SER A 159 -9.46 4.25 -1.89
C SER A 159 -9.95 4.17 -3.35
N MET A 160 -11.22 4.51 -3.59
CA MET A 160 -11.88 4.51 -4.90
C MET A 160 -12.82 5.71 -5.00
N GLN A 161 -12.99 6.27 -6.20
CA GLN A 161 -13.70 7.53 -6.41
C GLN A 161 -15.22 7.34 -6.62
N PHE A 162 -15.87 6.74 -5.63
CA PHE A 162 -17.34 6.62 -5.57
C PHE A 162 -17.82 6.55 -4.13
N PHE A 163 -19.11 6.69 -3.92
CA PHE A 163 -19.81 6.33 -2.69
C PHE A 163 -21.22 5.86 -2.99
N ALA A 164 -21.80 5.08 -2.10
CA ALA A 164 -23.19 4.65 -2.24
C ALA A 164 -23.99 4.92 -0.97
N VAL A 165 -25.28 5.15 -1.17
CA VAL A 165 -26.23 5.52 -0.12
C VAL A 165 -27.44 4.62 -0.18
N ASP A 166 -27.70 3.92 0.91
CA ASP A 166 -28.90 3.11 1.05
C ASP A 166 -30.12 3.99 1.31
N LYS A 167 -31.15 3.80 0.50
CA LYS A 167 -32.49 4.31 0.67
C LYS A 167 -33.43 3.20 1.16
N SER A 168 -34.72 3.44 1.26
CA SER A 168 -35.68 2.43 1.76
C SER A 168 -35.61 1.11 0.97
N GLU A 169 -35.67 1.18 -0.37
CA GLU A 169 -35.81 -0.02 -1.23
C GLU A 169 -34.59 -0.29 -2.15
N TYR A 170 -33.69 0.68 -2.35
CA TYR A 170 -32.55 0.56 -3.26
C TYR A 170 -31.36 1.38 -2.75
N SER A 171 -30.21 1.21 -3.39
CA SER A 171 -29.02 2.06 -3.18
C SER A 171 -28.81 2.99 -4.35
N VAL A 172 -28.31 4.19 -4.05
CA VAL A 172 -27.88 5.17 -5.05
C VAL A 172 -26.36 5.24 -5.04
N VAL A 173 -25.75 5.03 -6.20
CA VAL A 173 -24.28 5.04 -6.38
C VAL A 173 -23.87 6.31 -7.09
N TYR A 174 -22.97 7.06 -6.50
CA TYR A 174 -22.36 8.27 -7.04
C TYR A 174 -20.92 7.99 -7.43
N ILE A 175 -20.63 7.95 -8.73
CA ILE A 175 -19.25 7.86 -9.24
C ILE A 175 -18.74 9.28 -9.49
N ILE A 176 -17.65 9.63 -8.85
CA ILE A 176 -17.03 10.95 -8.92
C ILE A 176 -16.23 11.06 -10.22
N LYS A 177 -16.55 12.01 -11.08
CA LYS A 177 -15.92 12.18 -12.40
C LYS A 177 -14.57 12.90 -12.33
N ASN A 178 -14.44 13.86 -11.42
CA ASN A 178 -13.18 14.56 -11.15
C ASN A 178 -12.77 14.30 -9.72
N PRO A 179 -11.68 13.57 -9.45
CA PRO A 179 -11.28 13.19 -8.09
C PRO A 179 -10.59 14.31 -7.30
N TYR A 180 -10.17 15.39 -7.97
CA TYR A 180 -9.32 16.43 -7.40
C TYR A 180 -10.11 17.52 -6.68
N ASN A 181 -9.50 18.17 -5.69
CA ASN A 181 -10.02 19.32 -4.97
C ASN A 181 -11.40 19.09 -4.31
N ASN A 182 -11.69 17.86 -3.90
CA ASN A 182 -12.95 17.49 -3.27
C ASN A 182 -12.79 17.25 -1.76
N GLU A 183 -13.78 17.72 -0.99
CA GLU A 183 -13.90 17.52 0.45
C GLU A 183 -15.31 17.06 0.82
N ILE A 184 -15.43 16.13 1.75
CA ILE A 184 -16.69 15.78 2.40
C ILE A 184 -16.73 16.34 3.81
N THR A 185 -17.84 17.02 4.14
CA THR A 185 -18.15 17.50 5.49
C THR A 185 -19.37 16.78 6.04
N PHE A 186 -19.32 16.39 7.33
CA PHE A 186 -20.37 15.60 7.97
C PHE A 186 -21.19 16.43 8.94
N ASN A 187 -22.52 16.19 8.91
CA ASN A 187 -23.45 16.58 9.97
C ASN A 187 -23.85 15.31 10.72
N THR A 188 -23.66 15.27 12.04
CA THR A 188 -23.92 14.10 12.89
C THR A 188 -24.83 14.40 14.10
N GLU A 189 -25.60 15.51 14.07
CA GLU A 189 -26.46 15.91 15.19
C GLU A 189 -27.53 14.85 15.51
N ASN A 190 -28.23 14.37 14.51
CA ASN A 190 -29.27 13.33 14.64
C ASN A 190 -28.78 12.00 14.04
N ASP A 191 -28.70 11.96 12.73
CA ASP A 191 -28.12 10.86 11.93
C ASP A 191 -26.89 11.38 11.21
N ILE A 192 -26.13 10.48 10.59
CA ILE A 192 -25.02 10.86 9.73
C ILE A 192 -25.58 11.35 8.40
N GLU A 193 -25.26 12.59 8.06
CA GLU A 193 -25.49 13.20 6.76
C GLU A 193 -24.16 13.78 6.29
N PHE A 194 -23.95 13.96 5.00
CA PHE A 194 -22.76 14.63 4.51
C PHE A 194 -23.02 15.49 3.27
N THR A 195 -22.17 16.49 3.08
CA THR A 195 -22.15 17.35 1.91
C THR A 195 -20.84 17.20 1.18
N PHE A 196 -20.91 17.02 -0.12
CA PHE A 196 -19.77 17.01 -1.02
C PHE A 196 -19.46 18.43 -1.48
N ASN A 197 -18.22 18.86 -1.26
CA ASN A 197 -17.73 20.19 -1.59
C ASN A 197 -16.64 20.06 -2.65
N HIS A 198 -16.69 20.92 -3.66
CA HIS A 198 -15.63 21.02 -4.67
C HIS A 198 -15.10 22.46 -4.74
N GLU A 199 -13.78 22.59 -4.63
CA GLU A 199 -13.07 23.85 -4.83
C GLU A 199 -12.62 23.95 -6.29
N PHE A 200 -12.79 25.12 -6.92
CA PHE A 200 -12.28 25.44 -8.24
C PHE A 200 -11.04 26.33 -8.08
N PRO A 201 -9.82 25.76 -7.93
CA PRO A 201 -8.61 26.55 -7.72
C PRO A 201 -8.31 27.47 -8.90
N THR A 202 -7.65 28.60 -8.66
CA THR A 202 -7.25 29.53 -9.71
C THR A 202 -6.24 28.91 -10.68
N ILE A 203 -5.41 28.00 -10.21
CA ILE A 203 -4.35 27.36 -10.98
C ILE A 203 -4.84 26.22 -11.88
N ASN A 204 -6.06 25.72 -11.67
CA ASN A 204 -6.63 24.64 -12.47
C ASN A 204 -7.51 25.22 -13.59
N GLU A 205 -7.15 24.97 -14.86
CA GLU A 205 -7.96 25.38 -16.02
C GLU A 205 -9.25 24.56 -16.15
N GLN A 206 -9.27 23.32 -15.66
CA GLN A 206 -10.47 22.49 -15.65
C GLN A 206 -11.40 22.91 -14.50
N LYS A 207 -12.35 23.77 -14.80
CA LYS A 207 -13.34 24.31 -13.85
C LYS A 207 -14.59 23.45 -13.77
N GLU A 208 -14.46 22.12 -13.65
CA GLU A 208 -15.58 21.19 -13.74
C GLU A 208 -15.44 20.02 -12.77
N TYR A 209 -16.57 19.65 -12.12
CA TYR A 209 -16.74 18.37 -11.44
C TYR A 209 -18.13 17.80 -11.70
N GLY A 210 -18.40 16.60 -11.21
CA GLY A 210 -19.71 15.99 -11.37
C GLY A 210 -19.74 14.52 -11.03
N PHE A 211 -20.89 13.91 -11.35
CA PHE A 211 -21.17 12.53 -10.96
C PHE A 211 -21.85 11.77 -12.08
N ARG A 212 -21.55 10.45 -12.15
CA ARG A 212 -22.51 9.51 -12.72
C ARG A 212 -23.31 8.90 -11.58
N ILE A 213 -24.64 8.99 -11.66
CA ILE A 213 -25.55 8.51 -10.62
C ILE A 213 -26.29 7.28 -11.16
N TYR A 214 -26.15 6.17 -10.44
CA TYR A 214 -26.79 4.89 -10.73
C TYR A 214 -27.72 4.49 -9.59
N VAL A 215 -28.67 3.60 -9.87
CA VAL A 215 -29.50 2.92 -8.88
C VAL A 215 -29.24 1.43 -8.93
N THR A 216 -29.03 0.81 -7.77
CA THR A 216 -28.73 -0.62 -7.65
C THR A 216 -29.57 -1.26 -6.55
N GLU A 217 -29.60 -2.58 -6.47
CA GLU A 217 -30.04 -3.26 -5.25
C GLU A 217 -29.17 -2.87 -4.06
N LYS A 218 -29.68 -3.03 -2.83
CA LYS A 218 -28.94 -2.77 -1.56
C LYS A 218 -27.88 -3.86 -1.32
N ASN A 219 -26.90 -3.96 -2.20
CA ASN A 219 -25.93 -5.04 -2.26
C ASN A 219 -24.53 -4.49 -2.60
N PRO A 220 -23.52 -4.67 -1.73
CA PRO A 220 -22.16 -4.19 -1.99
C PRO A 220 -21.52 -4.78 -3.26
N VAL A 221 -21.92 -5.97 -3.68
CA VAL A 221 -21.43 -6.61 -4.93
C VAL A 221 -21.88 -5.82 -6.14
N ASP A 222 -23.18 -5.48 -6.24
CA ASP A 222 -23.72 -4.73 -7.37
C ASP A 222 -23.18 -3.30 -7.43
N ILE A 223 -23.00 -2.68 -6.26
CA ILE A 223 -22.41 -1.35 -6.13
C ILE A 223 -20.96 -1.36 -6.62
N ALA A 224 -20.13 -2.30 -6.13
CA ALA A 224 -18.73 -2.42 -6.55
C ALA A 224 -18.61 -2.77 -8.05
N LYS A 225 -19.48 -3.64 -8.56
CA LYS A 225 -19.51 -4.02 -9.98
C LYS A 225 -19.89 -2.86 -10.88
N THR A 226 -20.81 -1.98 -10.42
CA THR A 226 -21.14 -0.74 -11.14
C THR A 226 -19.90 0.13 -11.30
N TYR A 227 -19.11 0.28 -10.24
CA TYR A 227 -17.86 1.03 -10.30
C TYR A 227 -16.79 0.35 -11.16
N LYS A 228 -16.59 -0.96 -11.01
CA LYS A 228 -15.64 -1.73 -11.86
C LYS A 228 -15.98 -1.60 -13.35
N ASN A 229 -17.26 -1.69 -13.71
CA ASN A 229 -17.71 -1.53 -15.09
C ASN A 229 -17.40 -0.13 -15.63
N TYR A 230 -17.57 0.92 -14.80
CA TYR A 230 -17.18 2.28 -15.16
C TYR A 230 -15.68 2.37 -15.43
N LEU A 231 -14.82 1.82 -14.58
CA LEU A 231 -13.36 1.82 -14.78
C LEU A 231 -12.96 1.10 -16.07
N ILE A 232 -13.59 -0.04 -16.36
CA ILE A 232 -13.36 -0.78 -17.61
C ILE A 232 -13.80 0.05 -18.84
N GLU A 233 -14.96 0.70 -18.76
CA GLU A 233 -15.45 1.62 -19.81
C GLU A 233 -14.47 2.78 -20.07
N GLN A 234 -13.87 3.35 -18.99
CA GLN A 234 -12.90 4.43 -19.12
C GLN A 234 -11.50 3.94 -19.54
N GLY A 235 -11.24 2.63 -19.54
CA GLY A 235 -9.91 2.06 -19.78
C GLY A 235 -8.96 2.23 -18.57
N ASP A 236 -9.53 2.40 -17.38
CA ASP A 236 -8.81 2.64 -16.12
C ASP A 236 -8.72 1.40 -15.23
N PHE A 237 -8.99 0.23 -15.78
CA PHE A 237 -8.80 -1.06 -15.14
C PHE A 237 -7.74 -1.88 -15.86
N LYS A 238 -6.84 -2.52 -15.11
CA LYS A 238 -5.86 -3.48 -15.65
C LYS A 238 -5.76 -4.68 -14.71
N SER A 239 -5.99 -5.87 -15.24
CA SER A 239 -5.91 -7.08 -14.43
C SER A 239 -4.47 -7.43 -14.03
N LEU A 240 -4.32 -8.22 -12.97
CA LEU A 240 -3.02 -8.72 -12.54
C LEU A 240 -2.41 -9.67 -13.59
N ALA A 241 -3.25 -10.41 -14.31
CA ALA A 241 -2.85 -11.25 -15.44
C ALA A 241 -2.25 -10.41 -16.58
N ASP A 242 -2.91 -9.31 -16.98
CA ASP A 242 -2.38 -8.40 -18.01
C ASP A 242 -1.05 -7.76 -17.59
N LYS A 243 -0.91 -7.42 -16.28
CA LYS A 243 0.35 -6.92 -15.73
C LYS A 243 1.45 -7.98 -15.77
N ALA A 244 1.10 -9.26 -15.51
CA ALA A 244 2.05 -10.38 -15.54
C ALA A 244 2.51 -10.72 -16.97
N GLU A 245 1.69 -10.47 -17.99
CA GLU A 245 2.12 -10.56 -19.39
C GLU A 245 3.23 -9.55 -19.74
N GLU A 246 3.21 -8.37 -19.09
CA GLU A 246 4.25 -7.35 -19.27
C GLU A 246 5.49 -7.61 -18.41
N ASN A 247 5.31 -8.15 -17.20
CA ASN A 247 6.38 -8.51 -16.26
C ASN A 247 6.05 -9.84 -15.53
N SER A 248 6.61 -10.94 -16.01
CA SER A 248 6.36 -12.27 -15.45
C SER A 248 6.78 -12.45 -13.98
N ASN A 249 7.62 -11.56 -13.43
CA ASN A 249 7.93 -11.57 -12.01
C ASN A 249 6.69 -11.31 -11.12
N ILE A 250 5.63 -10.72 -11.66
CA ILE A 250 4.37 -10.50 -10.94
C ILE A 250 3.73 -11.83 -10.52
N GLU A 251 3.90 -12.91 -11.28
CA GLU A 251 3.42 -14.24 -10.90
C GLU A 251 4.03 -14.76 -9.60
N LYS A 252 5.22 -14.29 -9.22
CA LYS A 252 5.84 -14.62 -7.93
C LYS A 252 5.05 -14.09 -6.73
N LEU A 253 4.13 -13.12 -6.93
CA LEU A 253 3.19 -12.65 -5.91
C LEU A 253 2.01 -13.62 -5.67
N TYR A 254 1.75 -14.56 -6.60
CA TYR A 254 0.59 -15.44 -6.47
C TYR A 254 0.77 -16.40 -5.30
N GLY A 255 -0.03 -16.17 -4.25
CA GLY A 255 0.10 -16.88 -2.98
C GLY A 255 1.37 -16.55 -2.20
N ALA A 256 1.96 -15.38 -2.38
CA ALA A 256 3.12 -14.92 -1.63
C ALA A 256 2.70 -14.14 -0.37
N PRO A 257 2.93 -14.65 0.85
CA PRO A 257 2.91 -13.82 2.05
C PRO A 257 3.93 -12.69 1.93
N HIS A 258 3.64 -11.56 2.56
CA HIS A 258 4.54 -10.43 2.58
C HIS A 258 5.34 -10.40 3.89
N ALA A 259 6.63 -10.09 3.81
CA ALA A 259 7.49 -9.94 4.97
C ALA A 259 8.47 -8.78 4.79
N TYR A 260 8.58 -7.93 5.81
CA TYR A 260 9.72 -7.03 5.94
C TYR A 260 10.82 -7.76 6.69
N PHE A 261 12.04 -7.76 6.12
CA PHE A 261 13.21 -8.38 6.73
C PHE A 261 14.09 -7.31 7.36
N TRP A 262 14.57 -7.55 8.59
CA TRP A 262 15.29 -6.58 9.39
C TRP A 262 16.63 -7.15 9.84
N ASP A 263 17.72 -6.70 9.26
CA ASP A 263 19.06 -6.98 9.75
C ASP A 263 20.08 -5.96 9.23
N ARG A 264 20.30 -4.91 10.00
CA ARG A 264 21.26 -3.84 9.70
C ARG A 264 22.65 -4.09 10.24
N THR A 265 22.96 -5.32 10.66
CA THR A 265 24.27 -5.66 11.21
C THR A 265 25.20 -6.20 10.12
N VAL A 266 26.42 -5.66 10.00
CA VAL A 266 27.46 -6.14 9.07
C VAL A 266 28.08 -7.43 9.57
N ILE A 267 28.13 -7.64 10.89
CA ILE A 267 28.64 -8.84 11.57
C ILE A 267 27.67 -9.22 12.69
N SER A 268 27.44 -10.51 12.90
CA SER A 268 26.52 -11.02 13.92
C SER A 268 27.22 -11.49 15.19
N GLU A 269 26.46 -11.72 16.29
CA GLU A 269 26.97 -12.27 17.55
C GLU A 269 27.69 -13.62 17.34
N GLY A 270 27.14 -14.48 16.48
CA GLY A 270 27.67 -15.81 16.19
C GLY A 270 29.00 -15.80 15.45
N ASN A 271 29.34 -14.70 14.77
CA ASN A 271 30.60 -14.58 14.04
C ASN A 271 31.77 -14.07 14.88
N ILE A 272 31.57 -13.86 16.19
CA ILE A 272 32.59 -13.30 17.08
C ILE A 272 32.92 -14.28 18.20
N GLU A 273 34.20 -14.67 18.27
CA GLU A 273 34.77 -15.38 19.41
C GLU A 273 35.07 -14.41 20.55
N TRP A 274 34.06 -14.14 21.37
CA TRP A 274 34.04 -13.08 22.37
C TRP A 274 35.20 -13.10 23.39
N ALA A 275 35.63 -14.29 23.80
CA ALA A 275 36.78 -14.44 24.70
C ALA A 275 38.08 -14.01 24.00
N ILE A 276 38.22 -14.33 22.72
CA ILE A 276 39.38 -13.94 21.92
C ILE A 276 39.34 -12.45 21.61
N LEU A 277 38.16 -11.93 21.18
CA LEU A 277 38.01 -10.50 20.89
C LEU A 277 38.39 -9.62 22.06
N ARG A 278 37.92 -9.96 23.27
CA ARG A 278 38.24 -9.22 24.50
C ARG A 278 39.75 -9.06 24.71
N ASP A 279 40.50 -10.13 24.47
CA ASP A 279 41.95 -10.18 24.76
C ASP A 279 42.80 -9.74 23.57
N ALA A 280 42.27 -9.83 22.33
CA ALA A 280 43.02 -9.63 21.10
C ALA A 280 42.78 -8.31 20.39
N ILE A 281 41.70 -7.54 20.74
CA ILE A 281 41.45 -6.26 20.08
C ILE A 281 42.57 -5.25 20.35
N PRO A 282 43.30 -4.77 19.31
CA PRO A 282 44.39 -3.80 19.53
C PRO A 282 43.85 -2.47 20.05
N GLU A 283 44.52 -1.91 21.05
CA GLU A 283 44.11 -0.63 21.64
C GLU A 283 44.01 0.52 20.61
N LYS A 284 44.90 0.54 19.62
CA LYS A 284 44.86 1.50 18.53
C LYS A 284 43.57 1.38 17.70
N LEU A 285 43.11 0.16 17.40
CA LEU A 285 41.88 -0.09 16.65
C LEU A 285 40.68 0.34 17.50
N LYS A 286 40.66 -0.02 18.78
CA LYS A 286 39.60 0.36 19.71
C LYS A 286 39.44 1.89 19.79
N LEU A 287 40.51 2.62 20.03
CA LEU A 287 40.51 4.08 20.10
C LEU A 287 40.08 4.70 18.72
N TRP A 288 40.49 4.11 17.63
CA TRP A 288 40.08 4.57 16.30
C TRP A 288 38.58 4.41 16.09
N ILE A 289 38.01 3.23 16.37
CA ILE A 289 36.57 2.98 16.32
C ILE A 289 35.81 3.95 17.21
N GLN A 290 36.23 4.15 18.48
CA GLN A 290 35.61 5.10 19.39
C GLN A 290 35.65 6.54 18.84
N GLY A 291 36.76 6.93 18.23
CA GLY A 291 36.90 8.24 17.57
C GLY A 291 35.98 8.44 16.41
N LEU A 292 35.79 7.41 15.54
CA LEU A 292 34.84 7.44 14.41
C LEU A 292 33.40 7.49 14.93
N LEU A 293 33.05 6.68 15.93
CA LEU A 293 31.71 6.67 16.51
C LEU A 293 31.35 8.06 17.04
N THR A 294 32.23 8.69 17.82
CA THR A 294 31.95 9.99 18.44
C THR A 294 31.90 11.16 17.44
N THR A 295 32.57 11.05 16.30
CA THR A 295 32.71 12.16 15.33
C THR A 295 31.93 12.02 14.06
N LYS A 296 31.51 10.78 13.69
CA LYS A 296 30.93 10.46 12.37
C LYS A 296 29.61 9.72 12.45
N VAL A 297 29.24 9.17 13.61
CA VAL A 297 28.01 8.39 13.78
C VAL A 297 27.06 9.14 14.69
N GLU A 298 25.83 9.32 14.27
CA GLU A 298 24.77 9.89 15.09
C GLU A 298 24.55 8.99 16.33
N ASP A 299 24.44 9.60 17.53
CA ASP A 299 24.36 8.90 18.81
C ASP A 299 25.54 7.93 19.11
N GLY A 300 26.59 7.99 18.31
CA GLY A 300 27.76 7.09 18.42
C GLY A 300 28.53 7.22 19.74
N SER A 301 28.35 8.31 20.48
CA SER A 301 28.98 8.49 21.82
C SER A 301 28.50 7.43 22.79
N GLU A 302 27.23 7.04 22.78
CA GLU A 302 26.69 5.96 23.61
C GLU A 302 27.27 4.61 23.21
N LEU A 303 27.35 4.34 21.91
CA LEU A 303 27.93 3.11 21.37
C LEU A 303 29.39 2.96 21.72
N SER A 304 30.16 4.06 21.76
CA SER A 304 31.61 4.04 22.04
C SER A 304 31.94 3.49 23.42
N LEU A 305 31.05 3.67 24.41
CA LEU A 305 31.23 3.18 25.79
C LEU A 305 31.29 1.65 25.87
N ALA A 306 30.69 0.92 24.91
CA ALA A 306 30.72 -0.54 24.91
C ALA A 306 32.12 -1.14 24.86
N PHE A 307 33.08 -0.43 24.26
CA PHE A 307 34.47 -0.87 24.20
C PHE A 307 35.23 -0.65 25.51
N GLU A 308 34.80 0.24 26.40
CA GLU A 308 35.30 0.39 27.74
C GLU A 308 34.85 -0.76 28.63
N ASP A 309 33.57 -1.15 28.49
CA ASP A 309 32.96 -2.26 29.22
C ASP A 309 33.60 -3.61 28.84
N LEU A 310 33.97 -3.80 27.55
CA LEU A 310 34.54 -5.05 27.03
C LEU A 310 35.78 -5.51 27.82
N ASN A 311 36.66 -4.60 28.22
CA ASN A 311 37.88 -4.91 28.93
C ASN A 311 37.71 -5.01 30.47
N SER A 312 36.58 -4.54 31.00
CA SER A 312 36.33 -4.45 32.44
C SER A 312 35.60 -5.67 33.03
N VAL A 313 35.12 -6.59 32.18
CA VAL A 313 34.26 -7.72 32.57
C VAL A 313 34.90 -9.08 32.29
N ASP A 314 34.71 -10.04 33.19
CA ASP A 314 35.14 -11.43 32.98
C ASP A 314 34.26 -12.15 31.95
N TYR A 315 33.00 -11.70 31.73
CA TYR A 315 32.04 -12.21 30.81
C TYR A 315 31.33 -11.08 30.06
N VAL A 316 31.28 -11.13 28.74
CA VAL A 316 30.60 -10.14 27.91
C VAL A 316 29.11 -10.49 27.84
N ASP A 317 28.29 -9.71 28.48
CA ASP A 317 26.84 -9.90 28.48
C ASP A 317 26.21 -9.55 27.11
N LYS A 318 24.96 -9.97 26.93
CA LYS A 318 24.23 -9.76 25.68
C LYS A 318 24.08 -8.28 25.30
N TYR A 319 23.92 -7.40 26.28
CA TYR A 319 23.77 -5.97 26.04
C TYR A 319 25.06 -5.35 25.48
N THR A 320 26.19 -5.65 26.10
CA THR A 320 27.52 -5.22 25.66
C THR A 320 27.86 -5.78 24.27
N LYS A 321 27.57 -7.07 24.04
CA LYS A 321 27.74 -7.70 22.72
C LYS A 321 27.00 -6.95 21.62
N ASN A 322 25.71 -6.67 21.82
CA ASN A 322 24.89 -5.94 20.83
C ASN A 322 25.44 -4.55 20.55
N ARG A 323 25.88 -3.81 21.57
CA ARG A 323 26.48 -2.49 21.37
C ARG A 323 27.77 -2.54 20.56
N ILE A 324 28.61 -3.55 20.78
CA ILE A 324 29.85 -3.75 20.00
C ILE A 324 29.51 -4.10 18.55
N ILE A 325 28.56 -5.00 18.32
CA ILE A 325 28.10 -5.35 16.96
C ILE A 325 27.61 -4.13 16.21
N ASN A 326 26.76 -3.32 16.86
CA ASN A 326 26.23 -2.08 16.27
C ASN A 326 27.35 -1.06 16.00
N SER A 327 28.29 -0.94 16.92
CA SER A 327 29.47 -0.06 16.77
C SER A 327 30.32 -0.47 15.57
N LEU A 328 30.65 -1.77 15.45
CA LEU A 328 31.41 -2.30 14.33
C LEU A 328 30.64 -2.14 13.01
N SER A 329 29.34 -2.44 13.03
CA SER A 329 28.48 -2.30 11.85
C SER A 329 28.38 -0.85 11.36
N ALA A 330 28.27 0.12 12.29
CA ALA A 330 28.22 1.53 11.95
C ALA A 330 29.53 2.03 11.32
N VAL A 331 30.67 1.72 11.92
CA VAL A 331 31.96 2.22 11.39
C VAL A 331 32.38 1.55 10.09
N MET A 332 31.98 0.30 9.86
CA MET A 332 32.29 -0.40 8.59
C MET A 332 31.53 0.18 7.37
N GLN A 333 30.58 1.04 7.56
CA GLN A 333 29.89 1.77 6.48
C GLN A 333 30.58 3.10 6.14
N LEU A 334 31.58 3.53 6.92
CA LEU A 334 32.23 4.83 6.75
C LEU A 334 33.41 4.76 5.78
N LYS A 335 33.55 5.76 4.91
CA LYS A 335 34.73 5.96 4.05
C LYS A 335 36.01 6.19 4.88
N GLU A 336 35.85 6.84 6.02
CA GLU A 336 36.93 7.17 6.95
C GLU A 336 37.44 5.98 7.76
N PHE A 337 36.81 4.79 7.65
CA PHE A 337 37.22 3.63 8.42
C PHE A 337 38.67 3.21 8.15
N TYR A 338 39.13 3.27 6.89
CA TYR A 338 40.50 2.96 6.51
C TYR A 338 41.51 3.95 7.13
N ASN A 339 42.47 3.40 7.88
CA ASN A 339 43.61 4.13 8.41
C ASN A 339 44.91 3.29 8.21
N PRO A 340 45.88 3.77 7.40
CA PRO A 340 47.08 3.01 7.08
C PRO A 340 48.00 2.74 8.28
N GLU A 341 47.85 3.46 9.38
CA GLU A 341 48.61 3.21 10.62
C GLU A 341 48.04 2.05 11.46
N ILE A 342 46.81 1.66 11.18
CA ILE A 342 46.10 0.56 11.86
C ILE A 342 46.03 -0.67 10.98
N PHE A 343 45.66 -0.49 9.73
CA PHE A 343 45.48 -1.57 8.75
C PHE A 343 46.75 -1.75 7.92
N THR A 344 47.78 -2.32 8.56
CA THR A 344 49.10 -2.52 7.95
C THR A 344 49.19 -3.81 7.14
N GLU A 345 48.37 -4.81 7.43
CA GLU A 345 48.30 -6.05 6.67
C GLU A 345 47.37 -5.90 5.46
N SER A 346 47.82 -6.36 4.32
CA SER A 346 47.05 -6.24 3.10
C SER A 346 47.17 -7.48 2.23
N ASN A 347 46.03 -8.04 1.81
CA ASN A 347 45.95 -9.09 0.80
C ASN A 347 45.67 -8.49 -0.58
N LYS A 348 45.61 -9.36 -1.61
CA LYS A 348 45.40 -8.93 -3.02
C LYS A 348 44.06 -8.12 -3.19
N GLU A 349 42.99 -8.53 -2.51
CA GLU A 349 41.68 -7.90 -2.63
C GLU A 349 41.65 -6.53 -1.95
N ILE A 350 42.21 -6.40 -0.74
CA ILE A 350 42.36 -5.11 -0.08
C ILE A 350 43.15 -4.16 -0.95
N GLN A 351 44.29 -4.63 -1.54
CA GLN A 351 45.10 -3.82 -2.43
C GLN A 351 44.35 -3.41 -3.70
N ARG A 352 43.56 -4.33 -4.29
CA ARG A 352 42.74 -4.05 -5.48
C ARG A 352 41.77 -2.93 -5.21
N LEU A 353 41.04 -2.97 -4.08
CA LEU A 353 40.07 -1.97 -3.71
C LEU A 353 40.74 -0.62 -3.36
N LEU A 354 41.80 -0.62 -2.57
CA LEU A 354 42.54 0.59 -2.22
C LEU A 354 43.17 1.26 -3.43
N ASN A 355 43.67 0.51 -4.41
CA ASN A 355 44.26 1.07 -5.64
C ASN A 355 43.24 1.77 -6.54
N ARG A 356 41.94 1.43 -6.43
CA ARG A 356 40.86 2.16 -7.09
C ARG A 356 40.58 3.54 -6.46
N GLY A 357 41.02 3.71 -5.20
CA GLY A 357 40.71 4.88 -4.39
C GLY A 357 39.37 4.76 -3.68
N ILE A 358 39.32 5.01 -2.39
CA ILE A 358 38.12 4.84 -1.53
C ILE A 358 36.94 5.67 -2.05
N GLU A 359 37.20 6.87 -2.57
CA GLU A 359 36.18 7.77 -3.12
C GLU A 359 35.50 7.23 -4.40
N ASN A 360 36.09 6.22 -5.04
CA ASN A 360 35.59 5.60 -6.25
C ASN A 360 34.90 4.24 -5.99
N LEU A 361 34.86 3.80 -4.75
CA LEU A 361 34.15 2.56 -4.39
C LEU A 361 32.65 2.86 -4.24
N ASN A 362 31.82 1.95 -4.77
CA ASN A 362 30.41 1.97 -4.45
C ASN A 362 30.19 1.49 -3.01
N PRO A 363 28.99 1.69 -2.41
CA PRO A 363 28.74 1.33 -1.02
C PRO A 363 29.00 -0.14 -0.68
N VAL A 364 28.64 -1.09 -1.56
CA VAL A 364 28.88 -2.53 -1.38
C VAL A 364 30.38 -2.83 -1.33
N GLU A 365 31.15 -2.25 -2.27
CA GLU A 365 32.61 -2.42 -2.32
C GLU A 365 33.32 -1.77 -1.14
N LEU A 366 32.81 -0.65 -0.65
CA LEU A 366 33.33 0.02 0.53
C LEU A 366 33.15 -0.84 1.79
N ILE A 367 31.96 -1.39 1.98
CA ILE A 367 31.67 -2.27 3.12
C ILE A 367 32.49 -3.55 3.00
N ASP A 368 32.63 -4.14 1.82
CA ASP A 368 33.51 -5.33 1.60
C ASP A 368 34.97 -5.01 1.96
N LEU A 369 35.50 -3.84 1.53
CA LEU A 369 36.81 -3.40 1.93
C LEU A 369 36.95 -3.32 3.47
N ASN A 370 35.99 -2.69 4.13
CA ASN A 370 36.03 -2.45 5.56
C ASN A 370 35.86 -3.76 6.37
N LYS A 371 35.04 -4.71 5.90
CA LYS A 371 34.99 -6.09 6.44
C LYS A 371 36.38 -6.76 6.38
N ARG A 372 37.03 -6.72 5.24
CA ARG A 372 38.39 -7.32 5.03
C ARG A 372 39.46 -6.65 5.90
N LEU A 373 39.41 -5.33 6.04
CA LEU A 373 40.31 -4.56 6.91
C LEU A 373 40.11 -4.97 8.38
N LEU A 374 38.86 -5.02 8.85
CA LEU A 374 38.57 -5.45 10.22
C LEU A 374 39.02 -6.89 10.47
N LYS A 375 38.73 -7.82 9.58
CA LYS A 375 39.15 -9.23 9.64
C LYS A 375 40.68 -9.36 9.69
N SER A 376 41.43 -8.56 8.91
CA SER A 376 42.89 -8.61 8.89
C SER A 376 43.53 -8.28 10.24
N VAL A 377 42.91 -7.42 11.03
CA VAL A 377 43.39 -7.02 12.36
C VAL A 377 42.88 -7.94 13.47
N LEU A 378 41.60 -8.36 13.41
CA LEU A 378 41.01 -9.19 14.45
C LEU A 378 41.35 -10.69 14.32
N GLY A 379 41.83 -11.13 13.16
CA GLY A 379 42.29 -12.50 12.94
C GLY A 379 41.26 -13.57 13.32
N ASN A 380 41.63 -14.46 14.25
CA ASN A 380 40.77 -15.56 14.70
C ASN A 380 39.67 -15.12 15.71
N ALA A 381 39.62 -13.84 16.08
CA ALA A 381 38.56 -13.33 16.94
C ALA A 381 37.21 -13.19 16.18
N VAL A 382 37.22 -13.26 14.84
CA VAL A 382 36.03 -13.24 14.01
C VAL A 382 36.12 -14.31 12.92
N ASP A 383 34.97 -14.82 12.47
CA ASP A 383 34.88 -15.79 11.39
C ASP A 383 35.40 -15.26 10.04
N PRO A 384 35.59 -16.10 9.03
CA PRO A 384 35.74 -15.67 7.64
C PRO A 384 34.60 -14.76 7.21
N ILE A 385 34.89 -13.71 6.44
CA ILE A 385 33.90 -12.67 6.10
C ILE A 385 32.72 -13.21 5.29
N GLU A 386 32.91 -14.29 4.55
CA GLU A 386 31.90 -14.99 3.78
C GLU A 386 30.80 -15.60 4.67
N GLN A 387 31.05 -15.79 5.96
CA GLN A 387 30.11 -16.33 6.94
C GLN A 387 29.38 -15.23 7.73
N TRP A 388 29.73 -13.95 7.55
CA TRP A 388 29.12 -12.87 8.36
C TRP A 388 27.65 -12.62 8.01
N ALA A 389 27.25 -12.93 6.76
CA ALA A 389 25.84 -12.83 6.34
C ALA A 389 25.05 -14.12 6.66
N ASP A 390 25.70 -15.30 6.67
CA ASP A 390 25.03 -16.60 6.71
C ASP A 390 24.22 -16.85 7.99
N ALA A 391 24.76 -16.49 9.15
CA ALA A 391 24.23 -16.94 10.43
C ALA A 391 22.89 -16.30 10.85
N ASN A 392 22.46 -15.19 10.25
CA ASN A 392 21.24 -14.47 10.66
C ASN A 392 20.22 -14.31 9.54
N THR A 393 20.65 -14.13 8.30
CA THR A 393 19.79 -13.72 7.19
C THR A 393 19.61 -14.80 6.16
N VAL A 394 20.69 -15.31 5.62
CA VAL A 394 20.66 -16.32 4.55
C VAL A 394 20.10 -17.64 5.08
N GLU A 395 20.45 -18.05 6.32
CA GLU A 395 19.87 -19.24 6.96
C GLU A 395 18.36 -19.12 7.16
N VAL A 396 17.85 -17.93 7.53
CA VAL A 396 16.41 -17.71 7.71
C VAL A 396 15.69 -17.82 6.37
N ILE A 397 16.22 -17.21 5.30
CA ILE A 397 15.64 -17.32 3.94
C ILE A 397 15.59 -18.79 3.48
N LYS A 398 16.68 -19.55 3.68
CA LYS A 398 16.73 -20.98 3.39
C LYS A 398 15.70 -21.77 4.19
N ASP A 399 15.63 -21.52 5.49
CA ASP A 399 14.68 -22.20 6.37
C ASP A 399 13.21 -21.85 6.05
N MET A 400 12.91 -20.62 5.59
CA MET A 400 11.60 -20.25 5.06
C MET A 400 11.25 -21.12 3.84
N LYS A 401 12.18 -21.26 2.89
CA LYS A 401 11.99 -22.09 1.69
C LYS A 401 11.82 -23.55 2.02
N ASP A 402 12.70 -24.11 2.87
CA ASP A 402 12.67 -25.50 3.32
C ASP A 402 11.40 -25.81 4.12
N SER A 403 10.86 -24.81 4.81
CA SER A 403 9.58 -24.91 5.52
C SER A 403 8.37 -24.90 4.58
N GLY A 404 8.58 -24.74 3.25
CA GLY A 404 7.55 -24.80 2.22
C GLY A 404 6.83 -23.50 1.96
N LEU A 405 7.44 -22.34 2.27
CA LEU A 405 7.03 -21.04 1.77
C LEU A 405 7.60 -20.87 0.37
N GLU A 406 6.85 -21.31 -0.64
CA GLU A 406 7.33 -21.36 -2.02
C GLU A 406 7.54 -19.98 -2.64
N ASN A 407 6.62 -19.06 -2.42
CA ASN A 407 6.65 -17.68 -2.86
C ASN A 407 6.62 -16.77 -1.64
N MET A 408 7.37 -15.69 -1.68
CA MET A 408 7.36 -14.60 -0.69
C MET A 408 7.63 -13.27 -1.40
N TRP A 409 7.03 -12.20 -0.89
CA TRP A 409 7.53 -10.86 -1.12
C TRP A 409 8.33 -10.42 0.12
N ILE A 410 9.58 -10.03 -0.09
CA ILE A 410 10.48 -9.56 0.97
C ILE A 410 10.78 -8.09 0.72
N GLY A 411 10.44 -7.23 1.69
CA GLY A 411 10.78 -5.82 1.70
C GLY A 411 11.93 -5.53 2.64
N LEU A 412 12.89 -4.74 2.21
CA LEU A 412 13.90 -4.14 3.08
C LEU A 412 13.44 -2.74 3.48
N ASP A 413 13.77 -2.31 4.70
CA ASP A 413 13.42 -0.99 5.25
C ASP A 413 13.98 0.16 4.39
N ASP A 414 15.17 -0.03 3.84
CA ASP A 414 15.73 0.78 2.76
C ASP A 414 16.81 0.00 1.99
N TRP A 415 17.38 0.59 0.95
CA TRP A 415 18.42 -0.02 0.13
C TRP A 415 19.77 -0.19 0.84
N GLN A 416 20.02 0.49 1.96
CA GLN A 416 21.27 0.37 2.73
C GLN A 416 21.40 -1.04 3.34
N GLU A 417 20.31 -1.68 3.73
CA GLU A 417 20.35 -3.07 4.16
C GLU A 417 20.89 -3.98 3.07
N GLY A 418 20.50 -3.75 1.81
CA GLY A 418 21.06 -4.46 0.66
C GLY A 418 22.57 -4.19 0.45
N PHE A 419 23.05 -2.97 0.73
CA PHE A 419 24.49 -2.67 0.69
C PHE A 419 25.27 -3.40 1.78
N ILE A 420 24.68 -3.52 2.96
CA ILE A 420 25.28 -4.23 4.11
C ILE A 420 25.34 -5.72 3.85
N LYS A 421 24.29 -6.30 3.27
CA LYS A 421 24.12 -7.74 3.02
C LYS A 421 23.65 -8.02 1.59
N PRO A 422 24.50 -7.81 0.59
CA PRO A 422 24.14 -8.11 -0.80
C PRO A 422 23.80 -9.59 -1.01
N GLU A 423 24.35 -10.49 -0.18
CA GLU A 423 24.07 -11.92 -0.20
C GLU A 423 22.60 -12.24 0.11
N LEU A 424 21.95 -11.46 0.99
CA LEU A 424 20.52 -11.58 1.26
C LEU A 424 19.68 -11.35 0.00
N VAL A 425 20.00 -10.29 -0.75
CA VAL A 425 19.28 -9.93 -1.98
C VAL A 425 19.45 -11.01 -3.03
N THR A 426 20.68 -11.48 -3.23
CA THR A 426 20.99 -12.54 -4.21
C THR A 426 20.33 -13.86 -3.83
N GLU A 427 20.42 -14.30 -2.57
CA GLU A 427 19.85 -15.58 -2.13
C GLU A 427 18.31 -15.58 -2.22
N ALA A 428 17.66 -14.47 -1.87
CA ALA A 428 16.21 -14.36 -2.00
C ALA A 428 15.76 -14.44 -3.48
N GLU A 429 16.48 -13.79 -4.38
CA GLU A 429 16.21 -13.83 -5.82
C GLU A 429 16.46 -15.22 -6.40
N ASP A 430 17.59 -15.86 -6.05
CA ASP A 430 17.95 -17.24 -6.47
C ASP A 430 16.91 -18.27 -6.02
N MET A 431 16.28 -18.06 -4.86
CA MET A 431 15.17 -18.90 -4.37
C MET A 431 13.83 -18.63 -5.04
N GLY A 432 13.77 -17.67 -5.95
CA GLY A 432 12.56 -17.30 -6.67
C GLY A 432 11.62 -16.36 -5.90
N TYR A 433 12.08 -15.73 -4.83
CA TYR A 433 11.32 -14.72 -4.09
C TYR A 433 11.36 -13.37 -4.79
N LEU A 434 10.37 -12.52 -4.51
CA LEU A 434 10.48 -11.10 -4.76
C LEU A 434 11.21 -10.44 -3.61
N ILE A 435 12.22 -9.66 -3.92
CA ILE A 435 12.94 -8.83 -2.95
C ILE A 435 13.02 -7.41 -3.44
N GLY A 436 12.58 -6.47 -2.60
CA GLY A 436 12.51 -5.06 -2.93
C GLY A 436 12.98 -4.17 -1.79
N THR A 437 13.29 -2.93 -2.15
CA THR A 437 13.61 -1.88 -1.21
C THR A 437 12.45 -0.93 -1.05
N TYR A 438 12.28 -0.36 0.16
CA TYR A 438 11.48 0.83 0.40
C TYR A 438 12.22 2.07 -0.12
N ASP A 439 11.48 3.00 -0.73
CA ASP A 439 11.96 4.30 -1.17
C ASP A 439 10.84 5.34 -1.07
N SER A 440 11.20 6.61 -0.89
CA SER A 440 10.25 7.72 -0.81
C SER A 440 10.80 8.96 -1.51
N TYR A 441 9.92 9.69 -2.18
CA TYR A 441 10.22 10.94 -2.87
C TYR A 441 9.27 12.07 -2.44
N HIS A 442 8.57 11.87 -1.34
CA HIS A 442 7.51 12.77 -0.90
C HIS A 442 8.04 13.97 -0.11
N SER A 443 9.14 13.79 0.62
CA SER A 443 9.77 14.84 1.43
C SER A 443 11.23 15.05 1.06
N ILE A 444 11.71 16.28 1.25
CA ILE A 444 13.13 16.64 1.14
C ILE A 444 13.55 17.41 2.38
N HIS A 445 14.69 17.03 2.97
CA HIS A 445 15.26 17.72 4.11
C HIS A 445 16.26 18.81 3.69
N GLU A 446 16.48 19.76 4.60
CA GLU A 446 17.51 20.78 4.42
C GLU A 446 18.89 20.10 4.31
N PRO A 447 19.69 20.44 3.28
CA PRO A 447 20.99 19.81 3.09
C PRO A 447 21.89 19.91 4.30
N GLY A 448 22.44 18.77 4.75
CA GLY A 448 23.26 18.65 5.94
C GLY A 448 22.48 18.52 7.25
N LYS A 449 21.15 18.43 7.19
CA LYS A 449 20.26 18.19 8.34
C LYS A 449 19.29 17.02 8.09
N GLU A 450 19.66 16.14 7.17
CA GLU A 450 18.85 15.00 6.81
C GLU A 450 18.76 14.00 7.97
N LYS A 451 17.54 13.61 8.33
CA LYS A 451 17.27 12.62 9.40
C LYS A 451 17.14 11.19 8.87
N TRP A 452 16.85 11.03 7.59
CA TRP A 452 16.76 9.73 6.92
C TRP A 452 17.15 9.84 5.44
N GLU A 453 17.66 8.74 4.90
CA GLU A 453 18.27 8.69 3.56
C GLU A 453 17.29 8.96 2.43
N THR A 454 16.01 8.57 2.56
CA THR A 454 14.99 8.82 1.53
C THR A 454 14.70 10.32 1.33
N ALA A 455 14.92 11.15 2.36
CA ALA A 455 14.75 12.60 2.30
C ALA A 455 16.03 13.36 1.88
N LYS A 456 17.11 12.65 1.56
CA LYS A 456 18.40 13.19 1.13
C LYS A 456 18.53 13.09 -0.38
N TYR A 457 18.86 14.20 -1.02
CA TYR A 457 19.00 14.27 -2.47
C TYR A 457 20.41 14.77 -2.84
N LYS A 458 20.95 14.19 -3.91
CA LYS A 458 22.26 14.62 -4.44
C LYS A 458 22.21 16.04 -5.01
N ASP A 459 21.09 16.36 -5.66
CA ASP A 459 20.80 17.73 -6.07
C ASP A 459 20.23 18.51 -4.89
N THR A 460 21.09 19.18 -4.14
CA THR A 460 20.71 19.98 -2.96
C THR A 460 19.90 21.23 -3.30
N SER A 461 19.88 21.64 -4.57
CA SER A 461 19.12 22.82 -4.99
C SER A 461 17.60 22.58 -4.97
N LEU A 462 17.16 21.33 -5.00
CA LEU A 462 15.74 20.98 -4.93
C LEU A 462 15.06 21.49 -3.66
N TYR A 463 15.77 21.58 -2.54
CA TYR A 463 15.20 22.07 -1.28
C TYR A 463 14.63 23.49 -1.38
N GLU A 464 15.31 24.37 -2.13
CA GLU A 464 14.83 25.74 -2.33
C GLU A 464 13.96 25.87 -3.59
N ASN A 465 14.22 25.10 -4.64
CA ASN A 465 13.68 25.36 -5.98
C ASN A 465 12.58 24.39 -6.40
N ALA A 466 12.25 23.35 -5.60
CA ALA A 466 11.33 22.31 -6.03
C ALA A 466 10.35 21.86 -4.91
N THR A 467 10.12 22.72 -3.93
CA THR A 467 9.22 22.38 -2.81
C THR A 467 7.87 23.08 -2.92
N VAL A 468 6.81 22.37 -2.52
CA VAL A 468 5.41 22.78 -2.64
C VAL A 468 5.11 23.99 -1.77
N THR A 469 4.40 24.98 -2.35
CA THR A 469 3.85 26.16 -1.68
C THR A 469 2.32 26.15 -1.78
N ASN A 470 1.65 26.27 -0.66
CA ASN A 470 0.20 26.34 -0.62
C ASN A 470 -0.34 27.70 -1.13
N LYS A 471 -1.67 27.83 -1.26
CA LYS A 471 -2.33 29.06 -1.74
C LYS A 471 -2.05 30.31 -0.89
N ASP A 472 -1.68 30.14 0.39
CA ASP A 472 -1.34 31.24 1.30
C ASP A 472 0.15 31.66 1.18
N GLY A 473 0.91 31.05 0.29
CA GLY A 473 2.34 31.33 0.08
C GLY A 473 3.29 30.65 1.07
N ASN A 474 2.80 29.68 1.86
CA ASN A 474 3.62 28.93 2.84
C ASN A 474 4.12 27.65 2.24
N LYS A 475 5.40 27.30 2.52
CA LYS A 475 5.93 25.96 2.21
C LYS A 475 5.22 24.90 3.02
N ILE A 476 4.86 23.78 2.41
CA ILE A 476 4.25 22.64 3.10
C ILE A 476 5.35 21.85 3.79
N GLU A 477 5.17 21.61 5.11
CA GLU A 477 6.09 20.82 5.91
C GLU A 477 6.13 19.35 5.45
N GLY A 478 7.30 18.73 5.52
CA GLY A 478 7.49 17.31 5.27
C GLY A 478 6.93 16.41 6.38
N PHE A 479 7.19 15.11 6.28
CA PHE A 479 6.72 14.14 7.26
C PHE A 479 7.18 14.48 8.68
N GLN A 480 6.26 14.41 9.66
CA GLN A 480 6.47 14.78 11.08
C GLN A 480 6.95 16.23 11.31
N GLY A 481 6.71 17.14 10.38
CA GLY A 481 7.17 18.53 10.45
C GLY A 481 8.65 18.72 10.09
N GLU A 482 9.28 17.70 9.52
CA GLU A 482 10.67 17.74 9.10
C GLU A 482 10.81 18.03 7.62
N GLY A 483 11.66 18.99 7.27
CA GLY A 483 11.86 19.37 5.87
C GLY A 483 10.64 19.97 5.20
N ARG A 484 10.48 19.72 3.91
CA ARG A 484 9.38 20.24 3.06
C ARG A 484 8.86 19.16 2.14
N LYS A 485 7.61 19.28 1.68
CA LYS A 485 7.07 18.42 0.60
C LYS A 485 7.75 18.76 -0.71
N LEU A 486 8.22 17.73 -1.42
CA LEU A 486 8.85 17.87 -2.75
C LEU A 486 7.78 17.85 -3.83
N ASN A 487 7.85 18.77 -4.79
CA ASN A 487 6.99 18.74 -5.96
C ASN A 487 7.36 17.53 -6.86
N PRO A 488 6.45 16.56 -7.07
CA PRO A 488 6.78 15.32 -7.77
C PRO A 488 7.09 15.56 -9.26
N THR A 489 6.60 16.63 -9.87
CA THR A 489 6.87 16.96 -11.28
C THR A 489 8.35 17.29 -11.53
N LEU A 490 9.06 17.73 -10.49
CA LEU A 490 10.48 18.11 -10.53
C LEU A 490 11.41 17.01 -10.00
N ALA A 491 10.89 15.97 -9.38
CA ALA A 491 11.68 14.93 -8.72
C ALA A 491 12.33 13.92 -9.68
N MET A 492 11.81 13.74 -10.89
CA MET A 492 12.18 12.63 -11.79
C MET A 492 13.69 12.51 -12.12
N PRO A 493 14.47 13.60 -12.30
CA PRO A 493 15.92 13.47 -12.49
C PRO A 493 16.61 12.81 -11.28
N SER A 494 16.20 13.16 -10.06
CA SER A 494 16.74 12.59 -8.82
C SER A 494 16.28 11.15 -8.59
N VAL A 495 15.05 10.81 -8.99
CA VAL A 495 14.57 9.42 -9.03
C VAL A 495 15.50 8.56 -9.87
N LYS A 496 15.75 9.00 -11.11
CA LYS A 496 16.63 8.28 -12.05
C LYS A 496 18.05 8.14 -11.50
N GLU A 497 18.58 9.19 -10.93
CA GLU A 497 19.92 9.19 -10.34
C GLU A 497 20.01 8.19 -9.18
N ARG A 498 19.07 8.23 -8.23
CA ARG A 498 19.06 7.34 -7.06
C ARG A 498 18.89 5.88 -7.45
N VAL A 499 17.86 5.55 -8.23
CA VAL A 499 17.59 4.17 -8.67
C VAL A 499 18.79 3.59 -9.44
N THR A 500 19.34 4.36 -10.40
CA THR A 500 20.51 3.96 -11.15
C THR A 500 21.73 3.74 -10.24
N SER A 501 21.93 4.62 -9.26
CA SER A 501 23.05 4.53 -8.31
C SER A 501 22.95 3.27 -7.45
N ILE A 502 21.74 2.91 -6.99
CA ILE A 502 21.48 1.71 -6.19
C ILE A 502 21.72 0.45 -7.04
N LEU A 503 21.09 0.36 -8.20
CA LEU A 503 21.14 -0.87 -9.02
C LEU A 503 22.51 -1.10 -9.66
N ASN A 504 23.27 -0.04 -9.95
CA ASN A 504 24.66 -0.16 -10.44
C ASN A 504 25.64 -0.70 -9.40
N THR A 505 25.24 -0.88 -8.13
CA THR A 505 26.06 -1.59 -7.15
C THR A 505 26.06 -3.10 -7.37
N GLY A 506 25.20 -3.61 -8.25
CA GLY A 506 25.03 -5.03 -8.55
C GLY A 506 23.98 -5.75 -7.68
N LEU A 507 23.19 -5.02 -6.89
CA LEU A 507 22.07 -5.60 -6.14
C LEU A 507 20.95 -6.06 -7.09
N ALA A 508 20.55 -7.31 -6.97
CA ALA A 508 19.55 -7.97 -7.80
C ALA A 508 18.10 -7.74 -7.29
N PHE A 509 17.75 -6.49 -6.94
CA PHE A 509 16.36 -6.20 -6.62
C PHE A 509 15.46 -6.46 -7.83
N ASN A 510 14.32 -7.12 -7.59
CA ASN A 510 13.29 -7.41 -8.60
C ASN A 510 11.92 -6.81 -8.22
N SER A 511 11.85 -6.10 -7.10
CA SER A 511 10.69 -5.35 -6.63
C SER A 511 11.12 -3.98 -6.08
N TRP A 512 10.19 -3.02 -6.05
CA TRP A 512 10.40 -1.69 -5.51
C TRP A 512 9.13 -1.20 -4.82
N PHE A 513 9.26 -0.73 -3.58
CA PHE A 513 8.14 -0.20 -2.81
C PHE A 513 8.26 1.32 -2.70
N LEU A 514 7.25 2.04 -3.21
CA LEU A 514 7.18 3.50 -3.19
C LEU A 514 6.25 3.96 -2.07
N ASP A 515 6.81 4.63 -1.10
CA ASP A 515 6.08 5.27 -0.02
C ASP A 515 5.25 6.45 -0.54
N THR A 516 4.02 6.59 -0.06
CA THR A 516 3.03 7.63 -0.37
C THR A 516 2.57 7.75 -1.83
N ASP A 517 3.26 7.17 -2.80
CA ASP A 517 2.94 7.36 -4.22
C ASP A 517 1.55 6.84 -4.62
N GLY A 518 1.04 5.80 -3.94
CA GLY A 518 -0.31 5.26 -4.13
C GLY A 518 -1.35 5.81 -3.18
N THR A 519 -1.04 6.84 -2.37
CA THR A 519 -1.99 7.52 -1.49
C THR A 519 -2.55 8.77 -2.15
N GLY A 520 -3.69 9.25 -1.67
CA GLY A 520 -4.26 10.53 -2.10
C GLY A 520 -3.67 11.76 -1.39
N GLU A 521 -2.52 11.64 -0.71
CA GLU A 521 -1.81 12.78 -0.11
C GLU A 521 -1.08 13.57 -1.20
N ILE A 522 -1.83 14.38 -1.93
CA ILE A 522 -1.41 15.18 -3.08
C ILE A 522 -1.66 16.66 -2.84
N TYR A 523 -0.99 17.53 -3.61
CA TYR A 523 -1.01 18.96 -3.35
C TYR A 523 -1.08 19.77 -4.64
N ASP A 524 -1.87 20.84 -4.60
CA ASP A 524 -1.70 21.98 -5.49
C ASP A 524 -0.46 22.78 -5.08
N ASP A 525 0.41 23.12 -6.03
CA ASP A 525 1.60 23.94 -5.80
C ASP A 525 1.44 25.31 -6.48
N TYR A 526 1.38 26.36 -5.67
CA TYR A 526 1.22 27.74 -6.10
C TYR A 526 2.54 28.49 -6.30
N THR A 527 3.68 27.79 -6.33
CA THR A 527 4.98 28.40 -6.59
C THR A 527 5.03 28.90 -8.05
N PRO A 528 5.24 30.22 -8.30
CA PRO A 528 5.13 30.78 -9.67
C PRO A 528 6.04 30.15 -10.70
N GLU A 529 7.20 29.64 -10.28
CA GLU A 529 8.19 29.02 -11.15
C GLU A 529 7.81 27.59 -11.57
N HIS A 530 6.88 26.94 -10.84
CA HIS A 530 6.48 25.55 -11.09
C HIS A 530 5.09 25.25 -10.55
N VAL A 531 4.12 26.09 -10.94
CA VAL A 531 2.70 25.85 -10.62
C VAL A 531 2.32 24.42 -11.03
N THR A 532 1.71 23.68 -10.12
CA THR A 532 1.35 22.27 -10.33
C THR A 532 0.00 21.99 -9.72
N THR A 533 -0.90 21.35 -10.45
CA THR A 533 -2.20 20.92 -9.98
C THR A 533 -2.13 19.54 -9.31
N GLU A 534 -3.15 19.17 -8.51
CA GLU A 534 -3.28 17.81 -7.95
C GLU A 534 -3.26 16.72 -9.04
N GLU A 535 -3.81 17.00 -10.22
CA GLU A 535 -3.78 16.09 -11.37
C GLU A 535 -2.34 15.87 -11.89
N GLU A 536 -1.57 16.95 -12.03
CA GLU A 536 -0.18 16.87 -12.45
C GLU A 536 0.71 16.18 -11.42
N ASP A 537 0.43 16.36 -10.11
CA ASP A 537 1.08 15.61 -9.02
C ASP A 537 0.90 14.10 -9.22
N ILE A 538 -0.35 13.63 -9.36
CA ILE A 538 -0.64 12.21 -9.62
C ILE A 538 0.03 11.71 -10.89
N HIS A 539 -0.05 12.45 -11.99
CA HIS A 539 0.61 12.05 -13.24
C HIS A 539 2.13 11.91 -13.09
N ALA A 540 2.77 12.74 -12.27
CA ALA A 540 4.21 12.63 -12.00
C ALA A 540 4.55 11.37 -11.17
N ARG A 541 3.70 10.99 -10.21
CA ARG A 541 3.85 9.73 -9.45
C ARG A 541 3.66 8.51 -10.35
N ILE A 542 2.65 8.50 -11.21
CA ILE A 542 2.44 7.44 -12.20
C ILE A 542 3.66 7.28 -13.11
N LYS A 543 4.23 8.37 -13.63
CA LYS A 543 5.44 8.31 -14.45
C LYS A 543 6.64 7.72 -13.70
N ARG A 544 6.73 7.91 -12.40
CA ARG A 544 7.77 7.30 -11.56
C ARG A 544 7.58 5.79 -11.43
N MET A 545 6.33 5.33 -11.19
CA MET A 545 5.99 3.91 -11.19
C MET A 545 6.30 3.26 -12.54
N GLU A 546 5.89 3.90 -13.64
CA GLU A 546 6.18 3.44 -15.00
C GLU A 546 7.67 3.35 -15.30
N TYR A 547 8.47 4.29 -14.81
CA TYR A 547 9.93 4.26 -14.99
C TYR A 547 10.55 3.00 -14.35
N LEU A 548 10.14 2.67 -13.14
CA LEU A 548 10.62 1.45 -12.45
C LEU A 548 10.20 0.16 -13.17
N GLN A 549 8.98 0.12 -13.69
CA GLN A 549 8.47 -1.03 -14.44
C GLN A 549 9.17 -1.18 -15.79
N LYS A 550 9.20 -0.11 -16.59
CA LYS A 550 9.61 -0.18 -18.00
C LYS A 550 11.13 -0.21 -18.18
N GLU A 551 11.86 0.55 -17.37
CA GLU A 551 13.33 0.66 -17.53
C GLU A 551 14.07 -0.38 -16.68
N TRP A 552 13.48 -0.86 -15.57
CA TRP A 552 14.15 -1.75 -14.62
C TRP A 552 13.43 -3.07 -14.39
N ASN A 553 12.29 -3.29 -15.05
CA ASN A 553 11.47 -4.50 -14.92
C ASN A 553 11.10 -4.84 -13.45
N MET A 554 10.89 -3.82 -12.61
CA MET A 554 10.53 -3.98 -11.20
C MET A 554 9.07 -4.35 -11.04
N VAL A 555 8.78 -5.22 -10.08
CA VAL A 555 7.43 -5.38 -9.53
C VAL A 555 7.20 -4.24 -8.53
N VAL A 556 6.35 -3.29 -8.91
CA VAL A 556 6.13 -2.07 -8.14
C VAL A 556 5.01 -2.27 -7.13
N GLY A 557 5.29 -1.88 -5.88
CA GLY A 557 4.32 -1.75 -4.80
C GLY A 557 4.31 -0.35 -4.22
N THR A 558 3.22 0.02 -3.53
CA THR A 558 3.09 1.35 -2.91
C THR A 558 2.44 1.30 -1.54
N GLU A 559 2.65 2.37 -0.74
CA GLU A 559 1.71 2.70 0.32
C GLU A 559 0.41 3.22 -0.30
N GLY A 560 -0.73 2.86 0.30
CA GLY A 560 -2.07 3.21 -0.20
C GLY A 560 -2.57 2.20 -1.21
N GLY A 561 -2.49 2.49 -2.49
CA GLY A 561 -3.09 1.69 -3.57
C GLY A 561 -4.45 2.22 -4.00
N ASN A 562 -4.64 3.56 -3.89
CA ASN A 562 -5.82 4.22 -4.41
C ASN A 562 -5.95 3.98 -5.92
N ASP A 563 -7.16 4.03 -6.42
CA ASP A 563 -7.53 3.58 -7.75
C ASP A 563 -6.73 4.18 -8.91
N PHE A 564 -6.25 5.42 -8.79
CA PHE A 564 -5.40 6.03 -9.82
C PHE A 564 -4.07 5.26 -10.05
N ALA A 565 -3.60 4.51 -9.03
CA ALA A 565 -2.37 3.74 -9.11
C ALA A 565 -2.58 2.31 -9.66
N ASN A 566 -3.83 1.83 -9.77
CA ASN A 566 -4.14 0.42 -10.03
C ASN A 566 -3.46 -0.15 -11.28
N LYS A 567 -3.32 0.62 -12.37
CA LYS A 567 -2.69 0.14 -13.61
C LYS A 567 -1.18 -0.07 -13.49
N ASN A 568 -0.55 0.59 -12.53
CA ASN A 568 0.91 0.66 -12.40
C ASN A 568 1.46 -0.10 -11.18
N VAL A 569 0.63 -0.50 -10.23
CA VAL A 569 1.09 -1.26 -9.07
C VAL A 569 0.58 -2.70 -9.11
N ALA A 570 1.41 -3.64 -8.67
CA ALA A 570 1.01 -5.03 -8.52
C ALA A 570 0.48 -5.30 -7.10
N PHE A 571 0.98 -4.56 -6.11
CA PHE A 571 0.58 -4.71 -4.71
C PHE A 571 0.61 -3.37 -3.97
N ALA A 572 -0.10 -3.29 -2.84
CA ALA A 572 -0.13 -2.10 -1.99
C ALA A 572 -0.29 -2.46 -0.51
N HIS A 573 0.29 -1.65 0.36
CA HIS A 573 0.16 -1.77 1.81
C HIS A 573 -0.62 -0.57 2.37
N GLY A 574 -1.60 -0.83 3.25
CA GLY A 574 -2.37 0.22 3.92
C GLY A 574 -3.88 0.23 3.63
N ILE A 575 -4.33 -0.49 2.61
CA ILE A 575 -5.78 -0.56 2.27
C ILE A 575 -6.57 -1.34 3.34
N GLU A 576 -5.99 -2.38 3.94
CA GLU A 576 -6.76 -3.25 4.85
C GLU A 576 -6.90 -2.69 6.28
N THR A 577 -5.84 -2.11 6.81
CA THR A 577 -5.86 -1.42 8.11
C THR A 577 -4.95 -0.19 8.04
N PRO A 578 -5.49 1.03 8.25
CA PRO A 578 -4.72 2.26 8.08
C PRO A 578 -3.83 2.58 9.28
N SER A 579 -2.97 3.58 9.14
CA SER A 579 -1.99 4.04 10.14
C SER A 579 -2.59 4.91 11.27
N PHE A 580 -3.75 4.54 11.82
CA PHE A 580 -4.49 5.37 12.79
C PHE A 580 -3.77 5.63 14.13
N SER A 581 -2.77 4.82 14.50
CA SER A 581 -2.03 4.97 15.77
C SER A 581 -1.27 6.30 15.88
N TRP A 582 -0.85 6.87 14.77
CA TRP A 582 -0.16 8.16 14.75
C TRP A 582 -1.00 9.33 15.31
N MET A 583 -2.31 9.26 15.13
CA MET A 583 -3.26 10.28 15.60
C MET A 583 -3.59 10.14 17.10
N ASP A 584 -3.22 9.03 17.74
CA ASP A 584 -3.49 8.78 19.15
C ASP A 584 -2.19 8.89 19.97
N LYS A 585 -2.06 9.98 20.73
CA LYS A 585 -0.86 10.26 21.54
C LYS A 585 -0.58 9.19 22.60
N ASP A 586 -1.62 8.50 23.10
CA ASP A 586 -1.45 7.43 24.06
C ASP A 586 -0.85 6.18 23.40
N MET A 587 -1.15 5.93 22.12
CA MET A 587 -0.57 4.85 21.34
C MET A 587 0.81 5.20 20.78
N SER A 588 1.02 6.43 20.35
CA SER A 588 2.24 6.83 19.63
C SER A 588 3.36 7.40 20.53
N LYS A 589 3.02 7.98 21.71
CA LYS A 589 3.98 8.73 22.54
C LYS A 589 4.05 8.28 24.01
N ASN A 590 2.98 7.71 24.57
CA ASN A 590 2.92 7.32 25.96
C ASN A 590 3.53 5.93 26.19
N LYS A 591 4.83 5.88 26.49
CA LYS A 591 5.59 4.63 26.70
C LYS A 591 5.08 3.76 27.86
N GLU A 592 4.32 4.34 28.80
CA GLU A 592 3.76 3.66 29.98
C GLU A 592 2.37 3.05 29.66
N SER A 593 1.80 3.33 28.50
CA SER A 593 0.49 2.79 28.11
C SER A 593 0.61 1.35 27.62
N ASP A 594 -0.34 0.50 28.01
CA ASP A 594 -0.49 -0.84 27.43
C ASP A 594 -0.73 -0.81 25.91
N TYR A 595 -1.32 0.29 25.43
CA TYR A 595 -1.60 0.53 24.01
C TYR A 595 -0.42 1.12 23.22
N TYR A 596 0.72 1.37 23.87
CA TYR A 596 1.89 1.95 23.20
C TYR A 596 2.42 1.01 22.13
N VAL A 597 2.42 1.46 20.86
CA VAL A 597 2.75 0.64 19.69
C VAL A 597 4.23 0.20 19.65
N GLY A 598 5.11 0.84 20.41
CA GLY A 598 6.54 0.56 20.41
C GLY A 598 7.38 1.65 19.73
N ARG A 599 8.69 1.52 19.84
CA ARG A 599 9.65 2.42 19.20
C ARG A 599 9.84 2.04 17.73
N TYR A 600 9.98 3.04 16.87
CA TYR A 600 10.29 2.86 15.45
C TYR A 600 11.74 2.40 15.23
N TYR A 601 12.65 2.78 16.09
CA TYR A 601 14.07 2.46 15.98
C TYR A 601 14.43 1.23 16.81
N SER A 602 15.21 0.31 16.22
CA SER A 602 15.82 -0.84 16.92
C SER A 602 17.26 -0.54 17.28
N SER A 603 17.57 -0.59 18.56
CA SER A 603 18.97 -0.45 19.05
C SER A 603 19.82 -1.70 18.79
N THR A 604 19.23 -2.79 18.34
CA THR A 604 19.90 -4.08 18.09
C THR A 604 20.05 -4.42 16.62
N GLY A 605 19.53 -3.56 15.72
CA GLY A 605 19.53 -3.79 14.28
C GLY A 605 18.48 -4.77 13.77
N GLY A 606 17.72 -5.44 14.66
CA GLY A 606 16.62 -6.33 14.30
C GLY A 606 15.27 -5.59 14.24
N VAL A 607 14.17 -6.35 14.25
CA VAL A 607 12.80 -5.81 14.10
C VAL A 607 12.50 -4.77 15.18
N PRO A 608 12.14 -3.51 14.80
CA PRO A 608 11.72 -2.50 15.76
C PRO A 608 10.46 -2.89 16.55
N GLU A 609 10.36 -2.41 17.81
CA GLU A 609 9.19 -2.67 18.66
C GLU A 609 7.85 -2.26 18.00
N LEU A 610 7.85 -1.20 17.20
CA LEU A 610 6.68 -0.76 16.45
C LEU A 610 6.05 -1.91 15.65
N PHE A 611 6.85 -2.84 15.17
CA PHE A 611 6.42 -3.94 14.31
C PHE A 611 6.34 -5.29 15.05
N SER A 612 7.22 -5.56 16.02
CA SER A 612 7.31 -6.85 16.73
C SER A 612 6.53 -6.90 18.05
N LYS A 613 6.37 -5.77 18.76
CA LYS A 613 5.65 -5.75 20.02
C LYS A 613 4.16 -5.99 19.82
N GLN A 614 3.62 -7.07 20.35
CA GLN A 614 2.19 -7.31 20.40
C GLN A 614 1.52 -6.36 21.40
N ILE A 615 0.38 -5.81 21.03
CA ILE A 615 -0.38 -4.88 21.87
C ILE A 615 -1.87 -5.17 21.82
N PRO A 616 -2.63 -4.91 22.89
CA PRO A 616 -4.08 -4.83 22.81
C PRO A 616 -4.49 -3.59 22.01
N LEU A 617 -5.70 -3.59 21.45
CA LEU A 617 -6.24 -2.45 20.74
C LEU A 617 -7.41 -1.82 21.50
N LYS A 618 -7.48 -0.46 21.50
CA LYS A 618 -8.62 0.27 22.09
C LYS A 618 -9.93 -0.11 21.41
N ASN A 619 -11.00 -0.34 22.16
CA ASN A 619 -12.30 -0.76 21.64
C ASN A 619 -12.83 0.12 20.50
N LYS A 620 -12.63 1.45 20.58
CA LYS A 620 -13.05 2.36 19.51
C LYS A 620 -12.40 2.02 18.16
N TYR A 621 -11.10 1.67 18.15
CA TYR A 621 -10.38 1.33 16.94
C TYR A 621 -10.70 -0.08 16.45
N LYS A 622 -10.92 -1.04 17.38
CA LYS A 622 -11.44 -2.35 16.99
C LYS A 622 -12.74 -2.20 16.20
N LYS A 623 -13.70 -1.42 16.71
CA LYS A 623 -14.99 -1.22 16.07
C LYS A 623 -14.90 -0.47 14.74
N LEU A 624 -14.08 0.57 14.65
CA LEU A 624 -13.95 1.35 13.42
C LEU A 624 -13.20 0.60 12.30
N PHE A 625 -12.15 -0.16 12.65
CA PHE A 625 -11.23 -0.69 11.65
C PHE A 625 -11.24 -2.20 11.49
N LEU A 626 -11.58 -2.97 12.55
CA LEU A 626 -11.49 -4.43 12.55
C LEU A 626 -12.84 -5.15 12.62
N ASP A 627 -13.90 -4.46 13.05
CA ASP A 627 -15.21 -5.08 13.28
C ASP A 627 -15.83 -5.52 11.95
N SER A 628 -16.07 -6.83 11.82
CA SER A 628 -16.71 -7.44 10.66
C SER A 628 -18.15 -6.93 10.42
N ASN A 629 -18.79 -6.33 11.43
CA ASN A 629 -20.12 -5.73 11.25
C ASN A 629 -20.12 -4.50 10.34
N TYR A 630 -19.01 -3.77 10.29
CA TYR A 630 -18.87 -2.55 9.48
C TYR A 630 -18.02 -2.75 8.23
N THR A 631 -17.15 -3.76 8.21
CA THR A 631 -16.25 -3.99 7.09
C THR A 631 -16.96 -4.72 5.96
N ILE A 632 -16.88 -4.16 4.76
CA ILE A 632 -17.33 -4.76 3.51
C ILE A 632 -16.21 -4.73 2.48
N PRO A 633 -16.06 -5.75 1.62
CA PRO A 633 -14.91 -5.88 0.72
C PRO A 633 -15.05 -5.06 -0.58
N LEU A 634 -15.40 -3.77 -0.50
CA LEU A 634 -15.60 -2.95 -1.71
C LEU A 634 -14.36 -2.94 -2.61
N TYR A 635 -13.16 -2.76 -2.02
CA TYR A 635 -11.92 -2.74 -2.79
C TYR A 635 -11.65 -4.10 -3.46
N LYS A 636 -11.83 -5.19 -2.73
CA LYS A 636 -11.64 -6.55 -3.29
C LYS A 636 -12.68 -6.92 -4.34
N LEU A 637 -13.93 -6.48 -4.20
CA LEU A 637 -14.97 -6.65 -5.22
C LEU A 637 -14.64 -5.92 -6.54
N VAL A 638 -13.86 -4.83 -6.46
CA VAL A 638 -13.38 -4.10 -7.65
C VAL A 638 -12.05 -4.65 -8.14
N TYR A 639 -11.06 -4.84 -7.25
CA TYR A 639 -9.65 -4.98 -7.58
C TYR A 639 -8.98 -6.28 -7.11
N ASN A 640 -9.72 -7.32 -6.67
CA ASN A 640 -9.09 -8.58 -6.26
C ASN A 640 -8.15 -9.16 -7.33
N ASP A 641 -8.59 -9.08 -8.59
CA ASP A 641 -7.87 -9.56 -9.77
C ASP A 641 -6.97 -8.49 -10.42
N SER A 642 -6.64 -7.42 -9.70
CA SER A 642 -5.83 -6.30 -10.22
C SER A 642 -4.72 -5.86 -9.28
N VAL A 643 -5.01 -5.62 -7.98
CA VAL A 643 -4.04 -5.14 -6.99
C VAL A 643 -4.11 -5.98 -5.73
N ILE A 644 -2.98 -6.54 -5.36
CA ILE A 644 -2.82 -7.29 -4.10
C ILE A 644 -2.66 -6.31 -2.95
N THR A 645 -3.62 -6.29 -2.01
CA THR A 645 -3.60 -5.34 -0.88
C THR A 645 -3.43 -6.03 0.45
N THR A 646 -2.66 -5.42 1.35
CA THR A 646 -2.51 -5.85 2.73
C THR A 646 -2.54 -4.66 3.70
N TYR A 647 -2.20 -4.90 4.95
CA TYR A 647 -2.22 -3.92 6.03
C TYR A 647 -1.19 -2.80 5.82
N TRP A 648 -1.42 -1.65 6.42
CA TRP A 648 -0.32 -0.75 6.69
C TRP A 648 0.73 -1.48 7.56
N TRP A 649 2.00 -1.35 7.24
CA TRP A 649 3.06 -2.24 7.76
C TRP A 649 3.16 -2.28 9.29
N GLY A 650 2.80 -1.22 10.02
CA GLY A 650 2.72 -1.24 11.48
C GLY A 650 1.65 -2.17 12.07
N TRP A 651 0.74 -2.70 11.24
CA TRP A 651 -0.38 -3.56 11.64
C TRP A 651 -0.29 -4.98 11.06
N GLY A 652 0.91 -5.54 10.99
CA GLY A 652 1.10 -6.92 10.51
C GLY A 652 0.21 -7.95 11.22
N THR A 653 0.09 -9.15 10.64
CA THR A 653 -0.81 -10.23 11.08
C THR A 653 -0.77 -10.52 12.58
N LEU A 654 0.43 -10.49 13.19
CA LEU A 654 0.65 -10.87 14.60
C LEU A 654 0.62 -9.67 15.57
N LYS A 655 0.42 -8.43 15.11
CA LYS A 655 0.59 -7.20 15.90
C LYS A 655 -0.44 -7.01 17.02
N ILE A 656 -1.71 -7.37 16.79
CA ILE A 656 -2.80 -7.13 17.73
C ILE A 656 -3.09 -8.43 18.47
N GLU A 657 -2.73 -8.47 19.75
CA GLU A 657 -2.61 -9.67 20.58
C GLU A 657 -3.86 -10.55 20.60
N ASP A 658 -5.02 -9.97 20.78
CA ASP A 658 -6.30 -10.67 20.92
C ASP A 658 -7.10 -10.77 19.60
N GLU A 659 -6.55 -10.28 18.48
CA GLU A 659 -7.20 -10.32 17.17
C GLU A 659 -6.49 -11.23 16.15
N ILE A 660 -5.42 -11.94 16.53
CA ILE A 660 -4.62 -12.75 15.60
C ILE A 660 -5.49 -13.77 14.84
N SER A 661 -6.35 -14.50 15.56
CA SER A 661 -7.24 -15.48 14.91
C SER A 661 -8.24 -14.82 13.97
N ASN A 662 -8.87 -13.71 14.37
CA ASN A 662 -9.79 -12.95 13.52
C ASN A 662 -9.09 -12.41 12.26
N ARG A 663 -7.85 -11.92 12.38
CA ARG A 663 -7.06 -11.44 11.25
C ARG A 663 -6.72 -12.57 10.28
N MET A 664 -6.33 -13.74 10.77
CA MET A 664 -6.08 -14.92 9.93
C MET A 664 -7.33 -15.42 9.20
N LEU A 665 -8.53 -15.32 9.82
CA LEU A 665 -9.79 -15.60 9.11
C LEU A 665 -10.07 -14.54 8.04
N TYR A 666 -9.89 -13.27 8.37
CA TYR A 666 -10.04 -12.14 7.46
C TYR A 666 -9.12 -12.25 6.24
N GLU A 667 -7.86 -12.63 6.45
CA GLU A 667 -6.86 -12.78 5.38
C GLU A 667 -7.28 -13.83 4.34
N VAL A 668 -7.87 -14.95 4.77
CA VAL A 668 -8.39 -15.95 3.83
C VAL A 668 -9.73 -15.50 3.24
N LEU A 669 -10.67 -14.99 4.05
CA LEU A 669 -11.99 -14.56 3.60
C LEU A 669 -11.88 -13.52 2.46
N TYR A 670 -10.98 -12.56 2.59
CA TYR A 670 -10.85 -11.45 1.65
C TYR A 670 -9.60 -11.52 0.75
N ASN A 671 -8.91 -12.67 0.74
CA ASN A 671 -7.69 -12.86 -0.06
C ASN A 671 -6.64 -11.76 0.19
N VAL A 672 -6.34 -11.50 1.45
CA VAL A 672 -5.36 -10.51 1.90
C VAL A 672 -4.06 -11.22 2.27
N PRO A 673 -2.91 -10.90 1.70
CA PRO A 673 -1.64 -11.49 2.11
C PRO A 673 -1.34 -11.24 3.57
N PRO A 674 -0.97 -12.30 4.33
CA PRO A 674 -0.38 -12.12 5.64
C PRO A 674 0.85 -11.21 5.56
N LEU A 675 1.01 -10.32 6.53
CA LEU A 675 2.14 -9.40 6.61
C LEU A 675 2.92 -9.63 7.90
N TYR A 676 4.21 -9.89 7.76
CA TYR A 676 5.11 -10.17 8.87
C TYR A 676 6.30 -9.22 8.91
N HIS A 677 6.91 -9.08 10.09
CA HIS A 677 8.21 -8.46 10.27
C HIS A 677 9.16 -9.48 10.86
N ILE A 678 10.26 -9.76 10.18
CA ILE A 678 11.11 -10.92 10.44
C ILE A 678 12.58 -10.48 10.60
N ASP A 679 13.18 -10.95 11.66
CA ASP A 679 14.61 -11.21 11.82
C ASP A 679 14.77 -12.67 12.30
N LYS A 680 15.98 -13.12 12.60
CA LYS A 680 16.20 -14.48 13.10
C LYS A 680 15.39 -14.77 14.37
N HIS A 681 15.31 -13.81 15.30
CA HIS A 681 14.60 -13.97 16.56
C HIS A 681 13.10 -14.09 16.38
N GLU A 682 12.47 -13.17 15.64
CA GLU A 682 11.03 -13.21 15.39
C GLU A 682 10.63 -14.41 14.51
N TRP A 683 11.52 -14.83 13.59
CA TRP A 683 11.32 -16.06 12.82
C TRP A 683 11.30 -17.30 13.72
N GLU A 684 12.32 -17.51 14.54
CA GLU A 684 12.40 -18.66 15.46
C GLU A 684 11.20 -18.71 16.41
N LYS A 685 10.77 -17.55 16.90
CA LYS A 685 9.65 -17.41 17.84
C LYS A 685 8.29 -17.73 17.20
N HIS A 686 8.07 -17.36 15.96
CA HIS A 686 6.76 -17.41 15.30
C HIS A 686 6.68 -18.39 14.11
N LYS A 687 7.77 -19.06 13.75
CA LYS A 687 7.89 -19.94 12.58
C LYS A 687 6.72 -20.88 12.41
N GLU A 688 6.34 -21.61 13.45
CA GLU A 688 5.27 -22.61 13.34
C GLU A 688 3.92 -21.96 12.96
N THR A 689 3.60 -20.84 13.56
CA THR A 689 2.37 -20.08 13.28
C THR A 689 2.39 -19.49 11.88
N ILE A 690 3.50 -18.85 11.50
CA ILE A 690 3.69 -18.23 10.17
C ILE A 690 3.57 -19.30 9.08
N VAL A 691 4.33 -20.38 9.18
CA VAL A 691 4.35 -21.44 8.15
C VAL A 691 2.98 -22.10 8.00
N ARG A 692 2.33 -22.43 9.11
CA ARG A 692 1.02 -23.10 9.08
C ARG A 692 -0.05 -22.20 8.42
N HIS A 693 -0.15 -20.96 8.84
CA HIS A 693 -1.14 -20.03 8.28
C HIS A 693 -0.83 -19.68 6.82
N SER A 694 0.42 -19.33 6.53
CA SER A 694 0.86 -18.97 5.17
C SER A 694 0.59 -20.09 4.17
N LYS A 695 0.79 -21.37 4.53
CA LYS A 695 0.48 -22.51 3.64
C LYS A 695 -1.01 -22.60 3.29
N VAL A 696 -1.90 -22.41 4.28
CA VAL A 696 -3.35 -22.43 4.01
C VAL A 696 -3.72 -21.26 3.11
N TRP A 697 -3.29 -20.07 3.48
CA TRP A 697 -3.58 -18.86 2.71
C TRP A 697 -2.98 -18.93 1.29
N SER A 698 -1.71 -19.33 1.13
CA SER A 698 -1.03 -19.42 -0.18
C SER A 698 -1.73 -20.40 -1.13
N ASN A 699 -2.14 -21.56 -0.63
CA ASN A 699 -2.84 -22.56 -1.45
C ASN A 699 -4.21 -22.05 -1.92
N PHE A 700 -4.91 -21.27 -1.10
CA PHE A 700 -6.14 -20.61 -1.46
C PHE A 700 -5.88 -19.45 -2.44
N SER A 701 -4.98 -18.54 -2.09
CA SER A 701 -4.71 -17.31 -2.83
C SER A 701 -4.20 -17.58 -4.25
N LYS A 702 -3.36 -18.60 -4.46
CA LYS A 702 -2.92 -19.01 -5.81
C LYS A 702 -4.08 -19.26 -6.79
N LYS A 703 -5.27 -19.61 -6.29
CA LYS A 703 -6.47 -19.83 -7.08
C LYS A 703 -7.37 -18.59 -7.15
N ALA A 704 -7.39 -17.80 -6.08
CA ALA A 704 -8.29 -16.66 -5.94
C ALA A 704 -7.71 -15.37 -6.55
N ILE A 705 -6.38 -15.24 -6.67
CA ILE A 705 -5.73 -13.95 -6.92
C ILE A 705 -5.94 -13.40 -8.31
N THR A 706 -6.16 -14.26 -9.30
CA THR A 706 -6.43 -13.87 -10.70
C THR A 706 -7.93 -13.92 -11.04
N GLU A 707 -8.77 -14.30 -10.08
CA GLU A 707 -10.22 -14.35 -10.22
C GLU A 707 -10.87 -13.08 -9.70
N GLU A 708 -11.98 -12.67 -10.26
CA GLU A 708 -12.82 -11.65 -9.65
C GLU A 708 -13.39 -12.15 -8.32
N MET A 709 -13.48 -11.28 -7.30
CA MET A 709 -14.38 -11.54 -6.18
C MET A 709 -15.82 -11.31 -6.66
N THR A 710 -16.52 -12.40 -6.91
CA THR A 710 -17.86 -12.38 -7.54
C THR A 710 -19.00 -12.30 -6.55
N GLY A 711 -18.74 -12.55 -5.25
CA GLY A 711 -19.77 -12.55 -4.24
C GLY A 711 -19.26 -12.19 -2.84
N PHE A 712 -20.15 -11.52 -2.09
CA PHE A 712 -20.02 -11.29 -0.64
C PHE A 712 -21.40 -11.39 0.00
N LYS A 713 -21.52 -12.21 1.04
CA LYS A 713 -22.79 -12.42 1.77
C LYS A 713 -22.55 -12.47 3.26
N ILE A 714 -23.45 -11.85 4.01
CA ILE A 714 -23.57 -12.02 5.46
C ILE A 714 -24.56 -13.14 5.69
N ILE A 715 -24.13 -14.21 6.35
CA ILE A 715 -24.89 -15.46 6.47
C ILE A 715 -25.69 -15.53 7.78
N SER A 716 -25.16 -14.96 8.88
CA SER A 716 -25.81 -14.96 10.18
C SER A 716 -26.42 -13.61 10.55
N ASP A 717 -27.49 -13.62 11.37
CA ASP A 717 -28.18 -12.40 11.82
C ASP A 717 -27.28 -11.48 12.64
N ASP A 718 -26.32 -12.03 13.40
CA ASP A 718 -25.32 -11.28 14.17
C ASP A 718 -24.17 -10.75 13.31
N ARG A 719 -24.18 -11.04 11.98
CA ARG A 719 -23.18 -10.66 10.97
C ARG A 719 -21.79 -11.27 11.20
N LEU A 720 -21.62 -12.22 12.11
CA LEU A 720 -20.34 -12.84 12.43
C LEU A 720 -20.00 -14.04 11.52
N VAL A 721 -20.95 -14.53 10.71
CA VAL A 721 -20.65 -15.51 9.66
C VAL A 721 -20.79 -14.86 8.31
N GLN A 722 -19.70 -14.84 7.56
CA GLN A 722 -19.60 -14.17 6.27
C GLN A 722 -19.05 -15.11 5.20
N MET A 723 -19.46 -14.91 3.97
CA MET A 723 -19.03 -15.68 2.80
C MET A 723 -18.54 -14.78 1.70
N THR A 724 -17.45 -15.18 1.04
CA THR A 724 -16.97 -14.62 -0.21
C THR A 724 -16.88 -15.66 -1.31
N GLU A 725 -17.03 -15.23 -2.55
CA GLU A 725 -16.99 -16.08 -3.74
C GLU A 725 -15.97 -15.49 -4.71
N PHE A 726 -15.12 -16.35 -5.33
CA PHE A 726 -14.10 -15.98 -6.30
C PHE A 726 -14.26 -16.81 -7.56
N GLY A 727 -14.43 -16.15 -8.72
CA GLY A 727 -14.75 -16.84 -9.95
C GLY A 727 -16.03 -17.69 -9.81
N GLU A 728 -16.01 -18.91 -10.32
CA GLU A 728 -17.19 -19.79 -10.36
C GLU A 728 -17.19 -20.92 -9.33
N ALA A 729 -16.02 -21.29 -8.79
CA ALA A 729 -15.88 -22.55 -8.05
C ALA A 729 -15.24 -22.41 -6.66
N LEU A 730 -14.71 -21.25 -6.33
CA LEU A 730 -13.98 -21.04 -5.09
C LEU A 730 -14.78 -20.12 -4.17
N SER A 731 -15.01 -20.57 -2.93
CA SER A 731 -15.65 -19.74 -1.91
C SER A 731 -15.11 -20.00 -0.51
N VAL A 732 -15.29 -19.02 0.38
CA VAL A 732 -14.87 -19.08 1.78
C VAL A 732 -16.03 -18.68 2.67
N VAL A 733 -16.31 -19.47 3.70
CA VAL A 733 -17.25 -19.12 4.76
C VAL A 733 -16.48 -18.98 6.07
N ALA A 734 -16.37 -17.77 6.61
CA ALA A 734 -15.66 -17.49 7.86
C ALA A 734 -16.64 -17.28 9.01
N ASN A 735 -16.42 -17.98 10.11
CA ASN A 735 -17.15 -17.86 11.35
C ASN A 735 -16.31 -17.09 12.39
N PHE A 736 -16.59 -15.81 12.57
CA PHE A 736 -15.94 -14.93 13.54
C PHE A 736 -16.54 -15.06 14.96
N SER A 737 -17.62 -15.85 15.15
CA SER A 737 -18.22 -16.09 16.47
C SER A 737 -17.39 -17.07 17.32
N GLU A 738 -17.74 -17.23 18.59
CA GLU A 738 -17.16 -18.26 19.46
C GLU A 738 -17.89 -19.62 19.33
N ASP A 739 -19.09 -19.62 18.78
CA ASP A 739 -19.94 -20.81 18.66
C ASP A 739 -19.78 -21.45 17.28
N GLU A 740 -20.12 -22.74 17.17
CA GLU A 740 -20.18 -23.46 15.92
C GLU A 740 -21.35 -22.98 15.03
N PHE A 741 -21.15 -23.01 13.72
CA PHE A 741 -22.18 -22.66 12.73
C PHE A 741 -22.34 -23.77 11.70
N ASN A 742 -23.58 -24.13 11.37
CA ASN A 742 -23.87 -25.13 10.34
C ASN A 742 -24.16 -24.47 9.00
N PHE A 743 -23.32 -24.74 8.01
CA PHE A 743 -23.47 -24.25 6.66
C PHE A 743 -23.55 -25.40 5.66
N GLN A 744 -24.69 -25.60 5.02
CA GLN A 744 -24.95 -26.62 3.97
C GLN A 744 -24.55 -28.06 4.39
N GLY A 745 -24.69 -28.39 5.69
CA GLY A 745 -24.36 -29.71 6.22
C GLY A 745 -22.94 -29.83 6.80
N GLU A 746 -22.09 -28.84 6.63
CA GLU A 746 -20.77 -28.73 7.26
C GLU A 746 -20.86 -27.95 8.56
N THR A 747 -20.19 -28.42 9.60
CA THR A 747 -20.11 -27.71 10.88
C THR A 747 -18.80 -26.93 10.94
N ILE A 748 -18.90 -25.60 10.95
CA ILE A 748 -17.75 -24.68 11.03
C ILE A 748 -17.58 -24.29 12.51
N PRO A 749 -16.51 -24.71 13.20
CA PRO A 749 -16.26 -24.32 14.58
C PRO A 749 -16.16 -22.80 14.76
N GLY A 750 -16.35 -22.32 15.99
CA GLY A 750 -16.07 -20.92 16.31
C GLY A 750 -14.63 -20.54 15.98
N LYS A 751 -14.39 -19.30 15.52
CA LYS A 751 -13.08 -18.80 15.07
C LYS A 751 -12.43 -19.69 14.01
N SER A 752 -13.23 -20.17 13.05
CA SER A 752 -12.78 -21.06 11.96
C SER A 752 -13.38 -20.63 10.62
N LEU A 753 -12.87 -21.18 9.55
CA LEU A 753 -13.44 -21.00 8.21
C LEU A 753 -13.52 -22.31 7.44
N LEU A 754 -14.40 -22.32 6.46
CA LEU A 754 -14.59 -23.38 5.47
C LEU A 754 -14.17 -22.83 4.10
N ILE A 755 -13.18 -23.46 3.47
CA ILE A 755 -12.82 -23.23 2.07
C ILE A 755 -13.54 -24.29 1.23
N ILE A 756 -14.31 -23.85 0.25
CA ILE A 756 -15.00 -24.70 -0.73
C ILE A 756 -14.30 -24.48 -2.07
N ASP A 757 -13.74 -25.55 -2.64
CA ASP A 757 -13.01 -25.55 -3.90
C ASP A 757 -13.59 -26.65 -4.81
N GLY A 758 -14.56 -26.30 -5.62
CA GLY A 758 -15.37 -27.23 -6.38
C GLY A 758 -16.07 -28.26 -5.47
N ASN A 759 -15.60 -29.50 -5.47
CA ASN A 759 -16.14 -30.58 -4.64
C ASN A 759 -15.32 -30.85 -3.37
N SER A 760 -14.31 -30.04 -3.07
CA SER A 760 -13.41 -30.23 -1.93
C SER A 760 -13.71 -29.20 -0.86
N ASN A 761 -13.98 -29.66 0.36
CA ASN A 761 -14.21 -28.83 1.53
C ASN A 761 -13.03 -28.94 2.51
N THR A 762 -12.52 -27.82 2.96
CA THR A 762 -11.42 -27.75 3.93
C THR A 762 -11.78 -26.81 5.07
N ILE A 763 -11.79 -27.31 6.29
CA ILE A 763 -11.96 -26.49 7.49
C ILE A 763 -10.59 -26.08 8.01
N TYR A 764 -10.43 -24.79 8.29
CA TYR A 764 -9.23 -24.22 8.88
C TYR A 764 -9.56 -23.47 10.16
N THR A 765 -8.86 -23.82 11.25
CA THR A 765 -8.91 -23.14 12.54
C THR A 765 -7.53 -22.54 12.82
N PRO A 766 -7.40 -21.19 12.85
CA PRO A 766 -6.17 -20.54 13.29
C PRO A 766 -5.78 -20.97 14.71
N LYS A 767 -4.50 -21.24 14.92
CA LYS A 767 -3.95 -21.46 16.27
C LYS A 767 -2.93 -20.37 16.53
N LYS A 768 -3.01 -19.81 17.71
CA LYS A 768 -2.05 -18.77 18.17
C LYS A 768 -0.63 -19.30 18.23
#